data_871079b3e5cde4ff0a4b9a82815cf996
#
_entry.id   871079b3e5cde4ff0a4b9a82815cf996
#
_cell.length_a   1.000
_cell.length_b   1.000
_cell.length_c   1.000
_cell.angle_alpha   90.00
_cell.angle_beta   90.00
_cell.angle_gamma   90.00
#
_symmetry.space_group_name_H-M   'P 1'
#
loop_
_entity.id
_entity.type
_entity.pdbx_description
1 polymer ?
#
loop_
_entity_poly.entity_id
_entity_poly.type
_entity_poly.pdbx_seq_one_letter_code
_entity_poly.pdbx_strand_id
1 'polypeptide(L)'
;VELTSFVGRRAEVAEARRLLTTAHLLTLTGIGGVGKTRLALRVAKASERAFPDGVWFVELDELHDPALLAETVAGVFGLRDQSSRPARELLVEYLVERRALIVLDNCEHLVDAVAVLTESLLRRCPDLRILATSREALGIGGEVVLRVPPMVAPDPGRPRSKPGIPESEAVTLFAERAASVLPGFDITEHNRPAVAWICHRLDGLPLPIELAAARMRAMSADQIRNRLSDRYRLLTDGSRVAPTRQQTLRLCVDWSHELCTPDERVAWARLSVFSGGFDLEAAEFVCGRELPPEDLLDVVASLVDKSILLSEKANHGVRYRMLETLRQYGQEQLAATGELSNARRRHRDWFEGLVLQADREWIGARQAHWMRTLFAEQSNIRSALEYCLHEPGEAGAAVRIAAALHEYWLCRGMLGEGRHWIARAVSGSDDRPGADRVRALCAAGQFAGMQSDLAEGAALVAHARRLADELGDADSLALVTHGAGRMAMVSGDLDGAVGSLTDALASFRAAGDTHLTVLALQGLGIVRGMCGDVEQAVACHEEVMSITAALGESEYRARAMWLLGLQMWTRGDAERASALAVDSLRLSRMVDDHFAAEGCIELLAWTCADGRSERAAVLSGAAESLSRAMGTPPAAIPTTVVHHEECRRQIRRVLGEREFDAAFARGGAMSFEDAVDYALEEKTPPATPAEPRTADAHTLTRRERQVAELVARGLTNKEIASELVIAQRTAEGHVEHILSKLGFTSRAQIATWVAGQAAE
;
A
#
# COMPACT_ATOMS: atom_id res chain seq x y z
N VAL A 1 5.54 -5.13 8.68
CA VAL A 1 6.52 -5.83 9.55
C VAL A 1 6.17 -5.55 11.01
N GLU A 2 5.97 -6.60 11.83
CA GLU A 2 5.77 -6.42 13.28
C GLU A 2 7.07 -5.90 13.91
N LEU A 3 7.08 -4.65 14.36
CA LEU A 3 8.23 -4.00 15.00
C LEU A 3 8.49 -4.49 16.44
N THR A 4 7.48 -5.08 17.08
CA THR A 4 7.54 -5.59 18.44
C THR A 4 6.90 -6.97 18.55
N SER A 5 7.31 -7.77 19.55
CA SER A 5 6.77 -9.11 19.78
C SER A 5 5.23 -9.13 19.96
N PHE A 6 4.59 -10.17 19.46
CA PHE A 6 3.16 -10.44 19.66
C PHE A 6 2.96 -11.36 20.85
N VAL A 7 2.28 -10.86 21.88
CA VAL A 7 2.09 -11.58 23.15
C VAL A 7 0.68 -12.16 23.25
N GLY A 8 0.57 -13.43 23.62
CA GLY A 8 -0.69 -14.09 23.95
C GLY A 8 -1.63 -14.31 22.76
N ARG A 9 -2.93 -14.27 23.02
CA ARG A 9 -4.06 -14.29 22.07
C ARG A 9 -4.09 -15.48 21.11
N ARG A 10 -3.54 -16.62 21.53
CA ARG A 10 -3.52 -17.85 20.70
C ARG A 10 -4.93 -18.36 20.41
N ALA A 11 -5.84 -18.22 21.36
CA ALA A 11 -7.23 -18.62 21.22
C ALA A 11 -7.97 -17.75 20.19
N GLU A 12 -7.78 -16.44 20.28
CA GLU A 12 -8.41 -15.48 19.37
C GLU A 12 -7.89 -15.64 17.94
N VAL A 13 -6.58 -15.87 17.76
CA VAL A 13 -5.98 -16.18 16.44
C VAL A 13 -6.57 -17.46 15.86
N ALA A 14 -6.67 -18.53 16.67
CA ALA A 14 -7.23 -19.80 16.23
C ALA A 14 -8.71 -19.67 15.87
N GLU A 15 -9.50 -18.95 16.67
CA GLU A 15 -10.92 -18.71 16.42
C GLU A 15 -11.15 -17.85 15.18
N ALA A 16 -10.42 -16.75 15.02
CA ALA A 16 -10.51 -15.92 13.81
C ALA A 16 -10.19 -16.71 12.55
N ARG A 17 -9.13 -17.55 12.58
CA ARG A 17 -8.80 -18.44 11.46
C ARG A 17 -9.90 -19.44 11.17
N ARG A 18 -10.49 -20.06 12.20
CA ARG A 18 -11.62 -20.98 12.05
C ARG A 18 -12.80 -20.28 11.40
N LEU A 19 -13.15 -19.08 11.83
CA LEU A 19 -14.24 -18.30 11.27
C LEU A 19 -13.99 -17.93 9.80
N LEU A 20 -12.78 -17.56 9.42
CA LEU A 20 -12.40 -17.26 8.03
C LEU A 20 -12.52 -18.47 7.08
N THR A 21 -12.58 -19.71 7.60
CA THR A 21 -12.85 -20.88 6.73
C THR A 21 -14.32 -20.97 6.28
N THR A 22 -15.24 -20.41 7.05
CA THR A 22 -16.69 -20.52 6.81
C THR A 22 -17.34 -19.20 6.44
N ALA A 23 -16.82 -18.07 6.94
CA ALA A 23 -17.35 -16.73 6.67
C ALA A 23 -16.57 -16.03 5.55
N HIS A 24 -17.28 -15.29 4.71
CA HIS A 24 -16.67 -14.43 3.70
C HIS A 24 -16.21 -13.09 4.29
N LEU A 25 -16.86 -12.61 5.35
CA LEU A 25 -16.51 -11.42 6.08
C LEU A 25 -16.38 -11.73 7.57
N LEU A 26 -15.25 -11.41 8.14
CA LEU A 26 -15.00 -11.42 9.58
C LEU A 26 -14.62 -10.02 10.05
N THR A 27 -15.38 -9.45 10.97
CA THR A 27 -15.09 -8.14 11.57
C THR A 27 -14.60 -8.30 13.00
N LEU A 28 -13.35 -7.88 13.26
CA LEU A 28 -12.78 -7.80 14.60
C LEU A 28 -13.24 -6.49 15.25
N THR A 29 -14.12 -6.60 16.25
CA THR A 29 -14.65 -5.41 16.94
C THR A 29 -14.05 -5.25 18.33
N GLY A 30 -13.98 -4.01 18.79
CA GLY A 30 -13.52 -3.69 20.15
C GLY A 30 -13.06 -2.24 20.28
N ILE A 31 -12.83 -1.82 21.51
CA ILE A 31 -12.39 -0.45 21.83
C ILE A 31 -11.01 -0.14 21.23
N GLY A 32 -10.70 1.16 21.11
CA GLY A 32 -9.36 1.62 20.74
C GLY A 32 -8.29 1.07 21.69
N GLY A 33 -7.11 0.77 21.15
CA GLY A 33 -5.99 0.27 21.96
C GLY A 33 -6.10 -1.17 22.47
N VAL A 34 -7.17 -1.92 22.13
CA VAL A 34 -7.33 -3.34 22.50
C VAL A 34 -6.46 -4.29 21.65
N GLY A 35 -5.87 -3.80 20.56
CA GLY A 35 -4.97 -4.55 19.69
C GLY A 35 -5.65 -5.31 18.54
N LYS A 36 -6.74 -4.75 17.97
CA LYS A 36 -7.44 -5.30 16.79
C LYS A 36 -6.51 -5.46 15.59
N THR A 37 -5.82 -4.40 15.21
CA THR A 37 -4.85 -4.36 14.10
C THR A 37 -3.77 -5.43 14.25
N ARG A 38 -3.15 -5.55 15.43
CA ARG A 38 -2.11 -6.56 15.69
C ARG A 38 -2.65 -7.99 15.60
N LEU A 39 -3.88 -8.21 16.08
CA LEU A 39 -4.56 -9.49 15.94
C LEU A 39 -4.85 -9.79 14.47
N ALA A 40 -5.34 -8.83 13.69
CA ALA A 40 -5.60 -8.97 12.26
C ALA A 40 -4.35 -9.34 11.47
N LEU A 41 -3.23 -8.63 11.71
CA LEU A 41 -1.93 -8.94 11.09
C LEU A 41 -1.45 -10.36 11.43
N ARG A 42 -1.63 -10.78 12.69
CA ARG A 42 -1.25 -12.12 13.12
C ARG A 42 -2.11 -13.22 12.50
N VAL A 43 -3.42 -12.98 12.38
CA VAL A 43 -4.37 -13.87 11.68
C VAL A 43 -4.02 -13.94 10.19
N ALA A 44 -3.77 -12.80 9.57
CA ALA A 44 -3.36 -12.67 8.18
C ALA A 44 -2.13 -13.54 7.88
N LYS A 45 -1.04 -13.31 8.62
CA LYS A 45 0.21 -14.08 8.50
C LYS A 45 0.02 -15.59 8.72
N ALA A 46 -0.80 -15.96 9.71
CA ALA A 46 -1.09 -17.36 10.00
C ALA A 46 -1.99 -18.03 8.95
N SER A 47 -2.62 -17.25 8.07
CA SER A 47 -3.56 -17.69 7.03
C SER A 47 -2.97 -17.68 5.61
N GLU A 48 -1.75 -17.19 5.40
CA GLU A 48 -1.10 -17.06 4.07
C GLU A 48 -1.21 -18.32 3.21
N ARG A 49 -1.01 -19.51 3.81
CA ARG A 49 -1.10 -20.79 3.08
C ARG A 49 -2.51 -21.14 2.59
N ALA A 50 -3.54 -20.53 3.16
CA ALA A 50 -4.92 -20.77 2.77
C ALA A 50 -5.37 -19.87 1.61
N PHE A 51 -4.61 -18.82 1.30
CA PHE A 51 -4.91 -17.84 0.27
C PHE A 51 -3.75 -17.75 -0.72
N PRO A 52 -3.73 -18.64 -1.74
CA PRO A 52 -2.63 -18.74 -2.69
C PRO A 52 -2.43 -17.47 -3.53
N ASP A 53 -3.50 -16.68 -3.75
CA ASP A 53 -3.44 -15.40 -4.48
C ASP A 53 -3.12 -14.21 -3.57
N GLY A 54 -2.70 -14.47 -2.33
CA GLY A 54 -2.13 -13.49 -1.44
C GLY A 54 -3.03 -13.05 -0.30
N VAL A 55 -2.38 -12.39 0.66
CA VAL A 55 -3.00 -11.71 1.79
C VAL A 55 -2.61 -10.23 1.71
N TRP A 56 -3.59 -9.36 1.60
CA TRP A 56 -3.44 -7.95 1.27
C TRP A 56 -3.90 -7.09 2.45
N PHE A 57 -3.05 -6.17 2.89
CA PHE A 57 -3.34 -5.31 4.03
C PHE A 57 -3.56 -3.87 3.56
N VAL A 58 -4.70 -3.31 3.93
CA VAL A 58 -5.14 -1.95 3.60
C VAL A 58 -5.36 -1.17 4.89
N GLU A 59 -4.50 -0.20 5.14
CA GLU A 59 -4.68 0.76 6.25
C GLU A 59 -5.64 1.86 5.80
N LEU A 60 -6.70 2.08 6.55
CA LEU A 60 -7.72 3.09 6.25
C LEU A 60 -7.67 4.29 7.20
N ASP A 61 -6.85 4.25 8.25
CA ASP A 61 -6.76 5.32 9.26
C ASP A 61 -6.37 6.69 8.68
N GLU A 62 -5.67 6.70 7.57
CA GLU A 62 -5.22 7.90 6.85
C GLU A 62 -6.20 8.37 5.76
N LEU A 63 -7.21 7.55 5.41
CA LEU A 63 -8.18 7.86 4.37
C LEU A 63 -9.41 8.54 4.97
N HIS A 64 -9.65 9.81 4.66
CA HIS A 64 -10.79 10.55 5.16
C HIS A 64 -11.90 10.73 4.13
N ASP A 65 -11.60 10.70 2.84
CA ASP A 65 -12.59 10.81 1.77
C ASP A 65 -13.10 9.41 1.36
N PRO A 66 -14.39 9.09 1.61
CA PRO A 66 -14.98 7.81 1.24
C PRO A 66 -14.96 7.51 -0.27
N ALA A 67 -14.93 8.56 -1.11
CA ALA A 67 -14.92 8.41 -2.56
C ALA A 67 -13.64 7.76 -3.06
N LEU A 68 -12.52 7.89 -2.34
CA LEU A 68 -11.22 7.33 -2.70
C LEU A 68 -10.99 5.92 -2.14
N LEU A 69 -11.97 5.32 -1.47
CA LEU A 69 -11.81 4.00 -0.84
C LEU A 69 -11.50 2.90 -1.86
N ALA A 70 -12.23 2.85 -2.97
CA ALA A 70 -12.03 1.83 -3.99
C ALA A 70 -10.65 1.96 -4.67
N GLU A 71 -10.21 3.18 -4.94
CA GLU A 71 -8.89 3.49 -5.49
C GLU A 71 -7.78 3.11 -4.50
N THR A 72 -7.97 3.42 -3.23
CA THR A 72 -7.01 3.04 -2.17
C THR A 72 -6.85 1.53 -2.07
N VAL A 73 -7.95 0.78 -2.08
CA VAL A 73 -7.92 -0.69 -2.09
C VAL A 73 -7.28 -1.22 -3.37
N ALA A 74 -7.65 -0.66 -4.54
CA ALA A 74 -7.07 -1.04 -5.84
C ALA A 74 -5.55 -0.80 -5.88
N GLY A 75 -5.09 0.30 -5.32
CA GLY A 75 -3.68 0.67 -5.26
C GLY A 75 -2.82 -0.37 -4.52
N VAL A 76 -3.35 -1.04 -3.48
CA VAL A 76 -2.64 -2.11 -2.76
C VAL A 76 -2.38 -3.32 -3.65
N PHE A 77 -3.27 -3.61 -4.61
CA PHE A 77 -3.10 -4.65 -5.61
C PHE A 77 -2.22 -4.22 -6.81
N GLY A 78 -1.73 -2.98 -6.80
CA GLY A 78 -1.03 -2.40 -7.94
C GLY A 78 -1.94 -2.09 -9.13
N LEU A 79 -3.27 -2.13 -8.93
CA LEU A 79 -4.25 -1.74 -9.93
C LEU A 79 -4.23 -0.21 -10.07
N ARG A 80 -4.14 0.25 -11.31
CA ARG A 80 -4.04 1.68 -11.63
C ARG A 80 -5.22 2.09 -12.50
N ASP A 81 -5.82 3.23 -12.17
CA ASP A 81 -6.99 3.73 -12.90
C ASP A 81 -6.57 4.51 -14.15
N GLN A 82 -6.19 3.80 -15.19
CA GLN A 82 -5.95 4.36 -16.52
C GLN A 82 -7.12 4.09 -17.50
N SER A 83 -8.23 3.55 -16.98
CA SER A 83 -9.41 3.22 -17.76
C SER A 83 -10.62 4.08 -17.41
N SER A 84 -11.66 4.05 -18.24
CA SER A 84 -12.95 4.66 -17.96
C SER A 84 -13.79 3.91 -16.92
N ARG A 85 -13.26 2.80 -16.35
CA ARG A 85 -14.00 1.94 -15.44
C ARG A 85 -13.80 2.41 -14.00
N PRO A 86 -14.85 2.41 -13.17
CA PRO A 86 -14.72 2.67 -11.75
C PRO A 86 -13.73 1.67 -11.10
N ALA A 87 -12.88 2.14 -10.19
CA ALA A 87 -11.90 1.30 -9.47
C ALA A 87 -12.53 0.06 -8.83
N ARG A 88 -13.80 0.16 -8.40
CA ARG A 88 -14.57 -0.99 -7.89
C ARG A 88 -14.76 -2.10 -8.94
N GLU A 89 -14.92 -1.77 -10.21
CA GLU A 89 -15.08 -2.77 -11.28
C GLU A 89 -13.76 -3.45 -11.60
N LEU A 90 -12.67 -2.68 -11.61
CA LEU A 90 -11.31 -3.22 -11.74
C LEU A 90 -10.99 -4.19 -10.60
N LEU A 91 -11.35 -3.84 -9.36
CA LEU A 91 -11.20 -4.73 -8.21
C LEU A 91 -11.97 -6.05 -8.39
N VAL A 92 -13.20 -5.99 -8.87
CA VAL A 92 -14.01 -7.19 -9.08
C VAL A 92 -13.39 -8.06 -10.17
N GLU A 93 -13.03 -7.48 -11.31
CA GLU A 93 -12.40 -8.22 -12.41
C GLU A 93 -11.08 -8.89 -11.98
N TYR A 94 -10.29 -8.19 -11.18
CA TYR A 94 -9.05 -8.73 -10.64
C TYR A 94 -9.28 -9.87 -9.64
N LEU A 95 -10.31 -9.78 -8.79
CA LEU A 95 -10.53 -10.67 -7.66
C LEU A 95 -11.49 -11.84 -7.95
N VAL A 96 -12.27 -11.81 -9.03
CA VAL A 96 -13.35 -12.78 -9.29
C VAL A 96 -12.89 -14.24 -9.32
N GLU A 97 -11.71 -14.49 -9.86
CA GLU A 97 -11.14 -15.85 -9.97
C GLU A 97 -10.03 -16.11 -8.93
N ARG A 98 -9.86 -15.21 -7.94
CA ARG A 98 -8.76 -15.27 -6.98
C ARG A 98 -9.23 -15.67 -5.60
N ARG A 99 -8.45 -16.55 -4.98
CA ARG A 99 -8.62 -16.93 -3.59
C ARG A 99 -7.70 -16.12 -2.70
N ALA A 100 -8.13 -14.91 -2.36
CA ALA A 100 -7.37 -13.91 -1.63
C ALA A 100 -8.02 -13.53 -0.30
N LEU A 101 -7.22 -12.99 0.62
CA LEU A 101 -7.67 -12.35 1.86
C LEU A 101 -7.33 -10.86 1.80
N ILE A 102 -8.34 -10.02 1.96
CA ILE A 102 -8.15 -8.58 2.16
C ILE A 102 -8.33 -8.28 3.64
N VAL A 103 -7.37 -7.59 4.24
CA VAL A 103 -7.46 -7.05 5.59
C VAL A 103 -7.72 -5.55 5.49
N LEU A 104 -8.89 -5.11 5.93
CA LEU A 104 -9.26 -3.69 6.00
C LEU A 104 -9.11 -3.23 7.44
N ASP A 105 -8.11 -2.39 7.71
CA ASP A 105 -7.83 -1.95 9.08
C ASP A 105 -8.38 -0.54 9.33
N ASN A 106 -8.91 -0.35 10.54
CA ASN A 106 -9.42 0.93 11.05
C ASN A 106 -10.64 1.49 10.24
N CYS A 107 -11.67 0.65 10.05
CA CYS A 107 -12.84 0.98 9.24
C CYS A 107 -13.84 1.96 9.91
N GLU A 108 -13.67 2.29 11.20
CA GLU A 108 -14.68 2.96 12.04
C GLU A 108 -15.14 4.34 11.55
N HIS A 109 -14.32 5.06 10.80
CA HIS A 109 -14.66 6.38 10.28
C HIS A 109 -15.21 6.35 8.83
N LEU A 110 -15.18 5.17 8.19
CA LEU A 110 -15.64 4.93 6.81
C LEU A 110 -16.65 3.77 6.74
N VAL A 111 -17.34 3.43 7.84
CA VAL A 111 -18.17 2.22 7.96
C VAL A 111 -19.11 2.03 6.78
N ASP A 112 -19.87 3.06 6.40
CA ASP A 112 -20.85 2.97 5.31
C ASP A 112 -20.18 2.71 3.94
N ALA A 113 -19.09 3.39 3.64
CA ALA A 113 -18.35 3.20 2.38
C ALA A 113 -17.70 1.81 2.32
N VAL A 114 -17.09 1.37 3.43
CA VAL A 114 -16.50 0.03 3.55
C VAL A 114 -17.56 -1.04 3.42
N ALA A 115 -18.74 -0.86 4.02
CA ALA A 115 -19.87 -1.77 3.91
C ALA A 115 -20.31 -1.94 2.44
N VAL A 116 -20.52 -0.82 1.73
CA VAL A 116 -20.93 -0.82 0.31
C VAL A 116 -19.89 -1.50 -0.59
N LEU A 117 -18.60 -1.17 -0.41
CA LEU A 117 -17.53 -1.79 -1.18
C LEU A 117 -17.43 -3.28 -0.90
N THR A 118 -17.38 -3.66 0.38
CA THR A 118 -17.28 -5.05 0.85
C THR A 118 -18.45 -5.90 0.31
N GLU A 119 -19.68 -5.44 0.44
CA GLU A 119 -20.86 -6.14 -0.08
C GLU A 119 -20.77 -6.34 -1.60
N SER A 120 -20.36 -5.31 -2.34
CA SER A 120 -20.18 -5.37 -3.79
C SER A 120 -19.12 -6.41 -4.21
N LEU A 121 -17.99 -6.47 -3.52
CA LEU A 121 -16.90 -7.43 -3.79
C LEU A 121 -17.34 -8.86 -3.45
N LEU A 122 -17.89 -9.09 -2.27
CA LEU A 122 -18.26 -10.43 -1.81
C LEU A 122 -19.40 -11.06 -2.62
N ARG A 123 -20.30 -10.27 -3.19
CA ARG A 123 -21.36 -10.78 -4.09
C ARG A 123 -20.82 -11.31 -5.43
N ARG A 124 -19.68 -10.80 -5.89
CA ARG A 124 -19.13 -11.08 -7.22
C ARG A 124 -17.88 -11.95 -7.19
N CYS A 125 -17.20 -12.04 -6.06
CA CYS A 125 -15.94 -12.76 -5.87
C CYS A 125 -16.13 -13.88 -4.82
N PRO A 126 -16.52 -15.11 -5.23
CA PRO A 126 -16.93 -16.17 -4.30
C PRO A 126 -15.80 -16.69 -3.41
N ASP A 127 -14.56 -16.66 -3.89
CA ASP A 127 -13.39 -17.16 -3.14
C ASP A 127 -12.65 -16.07 -2.35
N LEU A 128 -13.12 -14.81 -2.43
CA LEU A 128 -12.60 -13.71 -1.65
C LEU A 128 -13.01 -13.84 -0.17
N ARG A 129 -12.10 -13.50 0.72
CA ARG A 129 -12.38 -13.31 2.16
C ARG A 129 -11.92 -11.91 2.57
N ILE A 130 -12.70 -11.32 3.48
CA ILE A 130 -12.37 -9.99 4.03
C ILE A 130 -12.31 -10.10 5.55
N LEU A 131 -11.24 -9.57 6.13
CA LEU A 131 -11.03 -9.40 7.55
C LEU A 131 -11.00 -7.90 7.86
N ALA A 132 -12.03 -7.39 8.51
CA ALA A 132 -12.11 -5.98 8.88
C ALA A 132 -11.76 -5.76 10.35
N THR A 133 -11.17 -4.62 10.69
CA THR A 133 -11.09 -4.13 12.07
C THR A 133 -11.88 -2.84 12.21
N SER A 134 -12.68 -2.73 13.25
CA SER A 134 -13.54 -1.57 13.49
C SER A 134 -13.89 -1.47 14.98
N ARG A 135 -14.42 -0.33 15.42
CA ARG A 135 -15.06 -0.20 16.76
C ARG A 135 -16.44 -0.81 16.80
N GLU A 136 -17.11 -0.89 15.66
CA GLU A 136 -18.46 -1.45 15.48
C GLU A 136 -18.51 -2.40 14.28
N ALA A 137 -19.61 -3.12 14.13
CA ALA A 137 -19.85 -3.99 12.98
C ALA A 137 -20.13 -3.16 11.72
N LEU A 138 -19.83 -3.72 10.53
CA LEU A 138 -20.14 -3.09 9.25
C LEU A 138 -21.62 -3.18 8.89
N GLY A 139 -22.38 -4.11 9.52
CA GLY A 139 -23.82 -4.21 9.40
C GLY A 139 -24.31 -4.81 8.08
N ILE A 140 -23.51 -5.59 7.38
CA ILE A 140 -23.86 -6.22 6.11
C ILE A 140 -24.21 -7.71 6.25
N GLY A 141 -24.98 -8.23 5.29
CA GLY A 141 -25.40 -9.63 5.29
C GLY A 141 -24.22 -10.61 5.21
N GLY A 142 -24.22 -11.63 6.08
CA GLY A 142 -23.14 -12.63 6.12
C GLY A 142 -21.92 -12.24 6.92
N GLU A 143 -21.93 -11.07 7.55
CA GLU A 143 -20.89 -10.64 8.47
C GLU A 143 -20.84 -11.53 9.72
N VAL A 144 -19.65 -11.98 10.08
CA VAL A 144 -19.37 -12.60 11.38
C VAL A 144 -18.55 -11.63 12.21
N VAL A 145 -19.04 -11.32 13.41
CA VAL A 145 -18.38 -10.37 14.31
C VAL A 145 -17.66 -11.13 15.41
N LEU A 146 -16.37 -10.93 15.52
CA LEU A 146 -15.55 -11.42 16.63
C LEU A 146 -15.13 -10.25 17.52
N ARG A 147 -15.70 -10.20 18.72
CA ARG A 147 -15.32 -9.19 19.69
C ARG A 147 -13.96 -9.52 20.31
N VAL A 148 -12.99 -8.63 20.13
CA VAL A 148 -11.64 -8.77 20.70
C VAL A 148 -11.67 -8.39 22.20
N PRO A 149 -11.44 -9.34 23.11
CA PRO A 149 -11.42 -9.05 24.52
C PRO A 149 -10.11 -8.36 24.93
N PRO A 150 -10.04 -7.66 26.07
CA PRO A 150 -8.77 -7.32 26.69
C PRO A 150 -7.94 -8.56 27.02
N MET A 151 -6.65 -8.39 27.20
CA MET A 151 -5.75 -9.47 27.66
C MET A 151 -6.13 -9.92 29.07
N VAL A 152 -5.90 -11.20 29.35
CA VAL A 152 -6.12 -11.74 30.69
C VAL A 152 -5.16 -11.08 31.67
N ALA A 153 -5.72 -10.31 32.61
CA ALA A 153 -4.99 -9.69 33.70
C ALA A 153 -5.19 -10.49 35.02
N PRO A 154 -4.19 -10.56 35.90
CA PRO A 154 -4.34 -11.25 37.17
C PRO A 154 -5.28 -10.49 38.10
N ASP A 155 -6.11 -11.23 38.85
CA ASP A 155 -6.94 -10.67 39.89
C ASP A 155 -6.11 -10.52 41.18
N PRO A 156 -5.84 -9.29 41.67
CA PRO A 156 -5.03 -9.08 42.87
C PRO A 156 -5.64 -9.68 44.17
N GLY A 157 -6.96 -9.96 44.14
CA GLY A 157 -7.70 -10.52 45.29
C GLY A 157 -7.69 -12.06 45.35
N ARG A 158 -7.19 -12.75 44.30
CA ARG A 158 -7.11 -14.22 44.27
C ARG A 158 -5.77 -14.75 44.79
N PRO A 159 -5.77 -15.86 45.57
CA PRO A 159 -4.53 -16.47 46.04
C PRO A 159 -3.65 -16.89 44.87
N ARG A 160 -2.33 -16.79 45.07
CA ARG A 160 -1.24 -17.04 44.13
C ARG A 160 -1.49 -18.28 43.24
N SER A 161 -1.29 -18.13 41.95
CA SER A 161 -1.14 -19.27 41.05
C SER A 161 -0.03 -20.19 41.53
N LYS A 162 -0.25 -21.51 41.49
CA LYS A 162 0.76 -22.48 41.88
C LYS A 162 2.05 -22.32 41.08
N PRO A 163 3.24 -22.60 41.61
CA PRO A 163 4.48 -22.60 40.88
C PRO A 163 4.33 -23.46 39.56
N GLY A 164 4.69 -22.90 38.43
CA GLY A 164 4.58 -23.57 37.10
C GLY A 164 3.39 -23.17 36.27
N ILE A 165 2.47 -22.30 36.70
CA ILE A 165 1.43 -21.74 35.85
C ILE A 165 2.03 -20.53 35.07
N PRO A 166 1.88 -20.46 33.72
CA PRO A 166 2.33 -19.31 32.95
C PRO A 166 1.78 -18.00 33.48
N GLU A 167 2.56 -16.94 33.41
CA GLU A 167 2.10 -15.58 33.73
C GLU A 167 0.94 -15.19 32.82
N SER A 168 0.07 -14.31 33.32
CA SER A 168 -1.04 -13.79 32.51
C SER A 168 -0.50 -12.99 31.32
N GLU A 169 -1.21 -13.02 30.19
CA GLU A 169 -0.82 -12.32 28.96
C GLU A 169 -0.51 -10.84 29.19
N ALA A 170 -1.30 -10.16 30.02
CA ALA A 170 -1.10 -8.76 30.35
C ALA A 170 0.24 -8.51 31.10
N VAL A 171 0.61 -9.39 32.05
CA VAL A 171 1.89 -9.31 32.75
C VAL A 171 3.06 -9.61 31.85
N THR A 172 2.92 -10.59 30.96
CA THR A 172 3.94 -10.93 29.96
C THR A 172 4.17 -9.73 29.03
N LEU A 173 3.09 -9.09 28.56
CA LEU A 173 3.21 -7.88 27.73
C LEU A 173 3.95 -6.76 28.47
N PHE A 174 3.55 -6.47 29.71
CA PHE A 174 4.23 -5.46 30.54
C PHE A 174 5.73 -5.78 30.66
N ALA A 175 6.09 -7.03 30.98
CA ALA A 175 7.48 -7.45 31.16
C ALA A 175 8.31 -7.27 29.89
N GLU A 176 7.79 -7.70 28.73
CA GLU A 176 8.49 -7.55 27.45
C GLU A 176 8.69 -6.08 27.08
N ARG A 177 7.68 -5.23 27.29
CA ARG A 177 7.78 -3.79 27.01
C ARG A 177 8.69 -3.08 28.02
N ALA A 178 8.65 -3.46 29.29
CA ALA A 178 9.56 -2.93 30.29
C ALA A 178 11.02 -3.33 30.01
N ALA A 179 11.27 -4.56 29.58
CA ALA A 179 12.61 -5.02 29.20
C ALA A 179 13.18 -4.29 27.97
N SER A 180 12.32 -3.83 27.04
CA SER A 180 12.76 -3.06 25.88
C SER A 180 13.27 -1.65 26.25
N VAL A 181 12.76 -1.05 27.34
CA VAL A 181 13.16 0.29 27.79
C VAL A 181 14.13 0.26 28.98
N LEU A 182 14.16 -0.85 29.71
CA LEU A 182 15.05 -1.10 30.86
C LEU A 182 15.72 -2.47 30.68
N PRO A 183 16.87 -2.56 30.00
CA PRO A 183 17.57 -3.83 29.80
C PRO A 183 17.85 -4.56 31.12
N GLY A 184 17.50 -5.84 31.17
CA GLY A 184 17.62 -6.67 32.38
C GLY A 184 16.42 -6.60 33.29
N PHE A 185 15.32 -5.94 32.94
CA PHE A 185 14.08 -6.00 33.67
C PHE A 185 13.47 -7.39 33.62
N ASP A 186 13.18 -7.97 34.77
CA ASP A 186 12.47 -9.24 34.94
C ASP A 186 11.38 -9.14 36.01
N ILE A 187 10.37 -9.99 35.90
CA ILE A 187 9.34 -10.14 36.90
C ILE A 187 9.90 -10.95 38.11
N THR A 188 10.11 -10.27 39.20
CA THR A 188 10.60 -10.83 40.47
C THR A 188 9.46 -10.98 41.48
N GLU A 189 9.68 -11.72 42.58
CA GLU A 189 8.69 -11.78 43.64
C GLU A 189 8.38 -10.41 44.26
N HIS A 190 9.35 -9.48 44.24
CA HIS A 190 9.22 -8.15 44.78
C HIS A 190 8.34 -7.23 43.91
N ASN A 191 8.55 -7.19 42.58
CA ASN A 191 7.83 -6.26 41.70
C ASN A 191 6.53 -6.86 41.13
N ARG A 192 6.38 -8.18 41.13
CA ARG A 192 5.19 -8.90 40.63
C ARG A 192 3.85 -8.37 41.13
N PRO A 193 3.67 -8.09 42.49
CA PRO A 193 2.40 -7.57 42.95
C PRO A 193 2.04 -6.20 42.38
N ALA A 194 3.04 -5.33 42.18
CA ALA A 194 2.83 -4.01 41.59
C ALA A 194 2.46 -4.13 40.09
N VAL A 195 3.19 -4.96 39.34
CA VAL A 195 2.91 -5.19 37.90
C VAL A 195 1.54 -5.84 37.70
N ALA A 196 1.21 -6.86 38.50
CA ALA A 196 -0.10 -7.49 38.47
C ALA A 196 -1.24 -6.50 38.74
N TRP A 197 -1.07 -5.64 39.74
CA TRP A 197 -2.03 -4.60 40.08
C TRP A 197 -2.16 -3.57 38.95
N ILE A 198 -1.04 -3.12 38.33
CA ILE A 198 -1.04 -2.21 37.16
C ILE A 198 -1.84 -2.83 36.00
N CYS A 199 -1.51 -4.06 35.59
CA CYS A 199 -2.19 -4.74 34.50
C CYS A 199 -3.69 -4.92 34.78
N HIS A 200 -4.07 -5.28 35.99
CA HIS A 200 -5.48 -5.39 36.40
C HIS A 200 -6.19 -4.03 36.34
N ARG A 201 -5.55 -2.99 36.88
CA ARG A 201 -6.12 -1.64 36.95
C ARG A 201 -6.29 -1.01 35.56
N LEU A 202 -5.45 -1.42 34.59
CA LEU A 202 -5.53 -1.03 33.17
C LEU A 202 -6.46 -1.95 32.38
N ASP A 203 -7.33 -2.73 33.04
CA ASP A 203 -8.32 -3.64 32.42
C ASP A 203 -7.72 -4.64 31.41
N GLY A 204 -6.42 -4.93 31.48
CA GLY A 204 -5.74 -5.76 30.50
C GLY A 204 -5.64 -5.15 29.10
N LEU A 205 -5.79 -3.84 28.96
CA LEU A 205 -5.71 -3.15 27.66
C LEU A 205 -4.24 -3.01 27.22
N PRO A 206 -3.87 -3.54 26.03
CA PRO A 206 -2.48 -3.50 25.56
C PRO A 206 -1.88 -2.10 25.54
N LEU A 207 -2.52 -1.12 24.90
CA LEU A 207 -1.97 0.23 24.77
C LEU A 207 -1.72 0.92 26.12
N PRO A 208 -2.67 0.94 27.08
CA PRO A 208 -2.39 1.41 28.44
C PRO A 208 -1.24 0.69 29.15
N ILE A 209 -1.12 -0.63 28.95
CA ILE A 209 -0.04 -1.43 29.53
C ILE A 209 1.31 -1.04 28.92
N GLU A 210 1.40 -0.86 27.61
CA GLU A 210 2.61 -0.41 26.93
C GLU A 210 3.03 1.00 27.35
N LEU A 211 2.07 1.93 27.48
CA LEU A 211 2.32 3.28 28.01
C LEU A 211 2.83 3.27 29.46
N ALA A 212 2.28 2.38 30.31
CA ALA A 212 2.75 2.23 31.68
C ALA A 212 4.15 1.59 31.73
N ALA A 213 4.41 0.56 30.93
CA ALA A 213 5.71 -0.11 30.86
C ALA A 213 6.82 0.82 30.37
N ALA A 214 6.53 1.71 29.41
CA ALA A 214 7.49 2.71 28.93
C ALA A 214 8.00 3.65 30.06
N ARG A 215 7.22 3.81 31.14
CA ARG A 215 7.61 4.63 32.29
C ARG A 215 8.62 3.93 33.22
N MET A 216 8.89 2.65 33.04
CA MET A 216 9.92 1.92 33.81
C MET A 216 11.32 2.48 33.62
N ARG A 217 11.56 3.27 32.58
CA ARG A 217 12.82 4.02 32.40
C ARG A 217 13.06 5.06 33.56
N ALA A 218 11.99 5.68 34.04
CA ALA A 218 12.05 6.79 34.98
C ALA A 218 11.45 6.46 36.37
N MET A 219 10.70 5.37 36.54
CA MET A 219 9.96 5.03 37.75
C MET A 219 9.97 3.52 37.99
N SER A 220 9.97 3.10 39.26
CA SER A 220 9.75 1.70 39.62
C SER A 220 8.27 1.30 39.44
N ALA A 221 7.99 -0.01 39.35
CA ALA A 221 6.62 -0.52 39.26
C ALA A 221 5.74 -0.06 40.46
N ASP A 222 6.30 0.03 41.65
CA ASP A 222 5.59 0.53 42.83
C ASP A 222 5.24 2.02 42.73
N GLN A 223 6.15 2.84 42.19
CA GLN A 223 5.88 4.26 41.95
C GLN A 223 4.77 4.46 40.89
N ILE A 224 4.79 3.67 39.80
CA ILE A 224 3.74 3.65 38.80
C ILE A 224 2.41 3.26 39.42
N ARG A 225 2.38 2.17 40.20
CA ARG A 225 1.18 1.71 40.92
C ARG A 225 0.60 2.81 41.83
N ASN A 226 1.41 3.46 42.65
CA ASN A 226 0.95 4.48 43.59
C ASN A 226 0.35 5.69 42.85
N ARG A 227 1.00 6.19 41.80
CA ARG A 227 0.48 7.32 40.98
C ARG A 227 -0.81 6.98 40.26
N LEU A 228 -0.93 5.78 39.73
CA LEU A 228 -2.19 5.31 39.12
C LEU A 228 -3.30 5.21 40.19
N SER A 229 -2.98 4.71 41.41
CA SER A 229 -3.95 4.59 42.50
C SER A 229 -4.53 5.94 42.92
N ASP A 230 -3.68 6.96 43.06
CA ASP A 230 -4.10 8.31 43.46
C ASP A 230 -5.08 8.93 42.44
N ARG A 231 -4.81 8.76 41.15
CA ARG A 231 -5.70 9.26 40.10
C ARG A 231 -7.06 8.58 40.06
N TYR A 232 -7.07 7.26 40.18
CA TYR A 232 -8.34 6.53 40.22
C TYR A 232 -9.16 6.89 41.48
N ARG A 233 -8.55 7.26 42.60
CA ARG A 233 -9.25 7.77 43.78
C ARG A 233 -9.92 9.10 43.51
N LEU A 234 -9.24 10.05 42.86
CA LEU A 234 -9.80 11.37 42.51
C LEU A 234 -11.02 11.27 41.58
N LEU A 235 -11.14 10.22 40.77
CA LEU A 235 -12.24 10.02 39.84
C LEU A 235 -13.40 9.19 40.40
N THR A 236 -13.13 8.37 41.43
CA THR A 236 -14.14 7.55 42.07
C THR A 236 -14.77 8.20 43.32
N ASP A 237 -14.21 9.30 43.82
CA ASP A 237 -14.78 10.09 44.91
C ASP A 237 -16.09 10.78 44.50
N GLY A 238 -17.10 10.04 44.14
CA GLY A 238 -18.44 10.52 43.77
C GLY A 238 -19.26 9.56 42.91
N SER A 239 -18.69 8.48 42.40
CA SER A 239 -19.41 7.52 41.58
C SER A 239 -19.31 6.10 42.10
N ARG A 240 -20.46 5.44 42.31
CA ARG A 240 -20.53 4.01 42.67
C ARG A 240 -20.39 3.07 41.46
N VAL A 241 -20.13 3.59 40.27
CA VAL A 241 -19.99 2.82 38.99
C VAL A 241 -18.51 2.75 38.65
N ALA A 242 -17.98 1.55 38.46
CA ALA A 242 -16.63 1.36 37.95
C ALA A 242 -16.44 2.10 36.60
N PRO A 243 -15.28 2.73 36.37
CA PRO A 243 -15.00 3.41 35.11
C PRO A 243 -15.14 2.43 33.92
N THR A 244 -15.71 2.90 32.80
CA THR A 244 -15.77 2.12 31.57
C THR A 244 -14.35 1.93 31.02
N ARG A 245 -14.11 0.92 30.19
CA ARG A 245 -12.79 0.67 29.56
C ARG A 245 -12.31 1.84 28.70
N GLN A 246 -13.22 2.62 28.12
CA GLN A 246 -12.87 3.86 27.43
C GLN A 246 -12.34 4.92 28.39
N GLN A 247 -12.92 5.03 29.58
CA GLN A 247 -12.41 5.89 30.64
C GLN A 247 -11.04 5.45 31.12
N THR A 248 -10.79 4.15 31.24
CA THR A 248 -9.46 3.61 31.60
C THR A 248 -8.40 4.00 30.57
N LEU A 249 -8.70 3.86 29.26
CA LEU A 249 -7.80 4.29 28.20
C LEU A 249 -7.53 5.80 28.26
N ARG A 250 -8.60 6.61 28.38
CA ARG A 250 -8.51 8.07 28.50
C ARG A 250 -7.63 8.49 29.67
N LEU A 251 -7.83 7.90 30.83
CA LEU A 251 -7.04 8.16 32.04
C LEU A 251 -5.55 7.89 31.84
N CYS A 252 -5.21 6.81 31.14
CA CYS A 252 -3.82 6.49 30.82
C CYS A 252 -3.18 7.49 29.88
N VAL A 253 -3.93 7.95 28.89
CA VAL A 253 -3.45 8.96 27.95
C VAL A 253 -3.29 10.32 28.65
N ASP A 254 -4.28 10.73 29.47
CA ASP A 254 -4.20 11.93 30.33
C ASP A 254 -2.98 11.86 31.25
N TRP A 255 -2.75 10.74 31.90
CA TRP A 255 -1.57 10.55 32.77
C TRP A 255 -0.26 10.63 31.97
N SER A 256 -0.20 10.04 30.79
CA SER A 256 0.95 10.15 29.90
C SER A 256 1.23 11.59 29.50
N HIS A 257 0.17 12.36 29.22
CA HIS A 257 0.27 13.77 28.86
C HIS A 257 0.75 14.63 30.05
N GLU A 258 0.28 14.37 31.26
CA GLU A 258 0.75 15.11 32.47
C GLU A 258 2.21 14.86 32.79
N LEU A 259 2.73 13.66 32.48
CA LEU A 259 4.14 13.33 32.64
C LEU A 259 5.06 13.92 31.54
N CYS A 260 4.49 14.55 30.55
CA CYS A 260 5.23 15.30 29.55
C CYS A 260 5.59 16.71 30.08
N THR A 261 6.75 17.22 29.66
CA THR A 261 7.12 18.63 29.86
C THR A 261 6.16 19.54 29.09
N PRO A 262 6.12 20.84 29.35
CA PRO A 262 5.32 21.78 28.57
C PRO A 262 5.62 21.69 27.07
N ASP A 263 6.89 21.64 26.68
CA ASP A 263 7.34 21.56 25.29
C ASP A 263 6.92 20.25 24.61
N GLU A 264 7.03 19.13 25.33
CA GLU A 264 6.54 17.83 24.84
C GLU A 264 5.02 17.81 24.62
N ARG A 265 4.25 18.48 25.48
CA ARG A 265 2.80 18.59 25.31
C ARG A 265 2.43 19.41 24.08
N VAL A 266 3.13 20.54 23.89
CA VAL A 266 2.95 21.39 22.71
C VAL A 266 3.33 20.61 21.45
N ALA A 267 4.47 19.93 21.42
CA ALA A 267 4.90 19.13 20.30
C ALA A 267 3.91 17.98 20.02
N TRP A 268 3.51 17.21 21.04
CA TRP A 268 2.51 16.16 20.86
C TRP A 268 1.22 16.69 20.24
N ALA A 269 0.69 17.78 20.77
CA ALA A 269 -0.52 18.41 20.24
C ALA A 269 -0.33 18.83 18.78
N ARG A 270 0.75 19.57 18.45
CA ARG A 270 1.00 20.07 17.08
C ARG A 270 1.30 18.96 16.08
N LEU A 271 2.06 17.92 16.46
CA LEU A 271 2.37 16.78 15.61
C LEU A 271 1.15 15.89 15.34
N SER A 272 0.05 16.04 16.08
CA SER A 272 -1.19 15.30 15.86
C SER A 272 -1.95 15.68 14.59
N VAL A 273 -1.56 16.76 13.91
CA VAL A 273 -2.19 17.16 12.64
C VAL A 273 -1.73 16.32 11.44
N PHE A 274 -0.61 15.60 11.55
CA PHE A 274 -0.17 14.70 10.52
C PHE A 274 -1.11 13.50 10.40
N SER A 275 -1.53 13.20 9.18
CA SER A 275 -2.43 12.08 8.88
C SER A 275 -1.69 10.78 8.60
N GLY A 276 -0.38 10.83 8.44
CA GLY A 276 0.50 9.69 8.23
C GLY A 276 1.80 9.85 8.99
N GLY A 277 2.85 9.21 8.48
CA GLY A 277 4.20 9.44 8.97
C GLY A 277 4.72 10.82 8.55
N PHE A 278 5.67 11.36 9.29
CA PHE A 278 6.35 12.63 8.99
C PHE A 278 7.86 12.52 9.31
N ASP A 279 8.65 13.38 8.71
CA ASP A 279 10.08 13.54 9.03
C ASP A 279 10.33 14.70 9.99
N LEU A 280 11.58 14.91 10.37
CA LEU A 280 11.93 15.95 11.32
C LEU A 280 11.74 17.35 10.74
N GLU A 281 12.00 17.56 9.43
CA GLU A 281 11.87 18.86 8.77
C GLU A 281 10.41 19.32 8.76
N ALA A 282 9.48 18.42 8.45
CA ALA A 282 8.04 18.68 8.53
C ALA A 282 7.60 18.99 9.97
N ALA A 283 8.12 18.22 10.94
CA ALA A 283 7.84 18.46 12.37
C ALA A 283 8.33 19.83 12.83
N GLU A 284 9.53 20.25 12.44
CA GLU A 284 10.11 21.58 12.74
C GLU A 284 9.24 22.71 12.20
N PHE A 285 8.80 22.58 10.96
CA PHE A 285 7.94 23.58 10.32
C PHE A 285 6.58 23.70 11.01
N VAL A 286 5.94 22.54 11.31
CA VAL A 286 4.60 22.51 11.92
C VAL A 286 4.65 22.95 13.39
N CYS A 287 5.66 22.55 14.15
CA CYS A 287 5.84 22.99 15.54
C CYS A 287 6.16 24.47 15.65
N GLY A 288 6.84 25.04 14.65
CA GLY A 288 7.09 26.47 14.54
C GLY A 288 8.17 26.99 15.49
N ARG A 289 8.38 28.32 15.48
CA ARG A 289 9.49 28.98 16.16
C ARG A 289 9.48 28.88 17.71
N GLU A 290 8.39 28.48 18.29
CA GLU A 290 8.28 28.32 19.76
C GLU A 290 9.01 27.09 20.28
N LEU A 291 9.31 26.13 19.38
CA LEU A 291 10.17 24.98 19.65
C LEU A 291 11.33 25.03 18.62
N PRO A 292 12.49 25.59 18.99
CA PRO A 292 13.65 25.63 18.09
C PRO A 292 14.05 24.24 17.60
N PRO A 293 14.59 24.09 16.38
CA PRO A 293 14.97 22.80 15.80
C PRO A 293 15.89 21.94 16.71
N GLU A 294 16.84 22.60 17.37
CA GLU A 294 17.77 21.96 18.33
C GLU A 294 17.05 21.36 19.53
N ASP A 295 16.02 22.00 20.07
CA ASP A 295 15.22 21.50 21.19
C ASP A 295 14.18 20.47 20.71
N LEU A 296 13.63 20.63 19.50
CA LEU A 296 12.60 19.73 18.96
C LEU A 296 13.11 18.31 18.74
N LEU A 297 14.36 18.13 18.33
CA LEU A 297 14.94 16.80 18.18
C LEU A 297 14.92 16.03 19.51
N ASP A 298 15.31 16.68 20.60
CA ASP A 298 15.30 16.09 21.94
C ASP A 298 13.86 15.82 22.43
N VAL A 299 12.93 16.71 22.12
CA VAL A 299 11.51 16.56 22.43
C VAL A 299 10.91 15.37 21.66
N VAL A 300 11.18 15.24 20.36
CA VAL A 300 10.72 14.12 19.54
C VAL A 300 11.32 12.80 20.03
N ALA A 301 12.61 12.77 20.34
CA ALA A 301 13.27 11.59 20.93
C ALA A 301 12.62 11.19 22.26
N SER A 302 12.31 12.17 23.12
CA SER A 302 11.61 11.92 24.39
C SER A 302 10.18 11.42 24.17
N LEU A 303 9.44 11.91 23.17
CA LEU A 303 8.11 11.41 22.84
C LEU A 303 8.16 9.96 22.31
N VAL A 304 9.22 9.60 21.56
CA VAL A 304 9.47 8.20 21.14
C VAL A 304 9.76 7.32 22.36
N ASP A 305 10.64 7.78 23.26
CA ASP A 305 10.95 7.08 24.51
C ASP A 305 9.72 6.86 25.40
N LYS A 306 8.74 7.76 25.33
CA LYS A 306 7.48 7.68 26.05
C LYS A 306 6.40 6.89 25.32
N SER A 307 6.72 6.29 24.17
CA SER A 307 5.79 5.55 23.30
C SER A 307 4.59 6.38 22.82
N ILE A 308 4.77 7.68 22.70
CA ILE A 308 3.78 8.60 22.10
C ILE A 308 3.97 8.67 20.59
N LEU A 309 5.23 8.68 20.15
CA LEU A 309 5.63 8.54 18.76
C LEU A 309 6.27 7.17 18.53
N LEU A 310 6.06 6.63 17.34
CA LEU A 310 6.77 5.48 16.82
C LEU A 310 7.81 6.00 15.82
N SER A 311 9.02 5.44 15.85
CA SER A 311 10.07 5.75 14.87
C SER A 311 10.27 4.56 13.93
N GLU A 312 10.29 4.82 12.64
CA GLU A 312 10.50 3.83 11.60
C GLU A 312 11.71 4.22 10.75
N LYS A 313 12.59 3.26 10.49
CA LYS A 313 13.69 3.48 9.55
C LYS A 313 13.14 3.37 8.14
N ALA A 314 13.17 4.48 7.41
CA ALA A 314 12.89 4.53 5.98
C ALA A 314 14.20 4.55 5.18
N ASN A 315 14.13 4.29 3.87
CA ASN A 315 15.31 4.26 3.00
C ASN A 315 16.11 5.59 2.98
N HIS A 316 15.51 6.70 3.43
CA HIS A 316 16.12 8.04 3.39
C HIS A 316 16.09 8.77 4.73
N GLY A 317 16.05 8.05 5.85
CA GLY A 317 16.07 8.67 7.17
C GLY A 317 15.16 7.98 8.16
N VAL A 318 14.78 8.72 9.21
CA VAL A 318 13.83 8.28 10.23
C VAL A 318 12.50 8.97 9.98
N ARG A 319 11.41 8.21 9.96
CA ARG A 319 10.05 8.75 9.96
C ARG A 319 9.40 8.49 11.30
N TYR A 320 8.56 9.41 11.71
CA TYR A 320 7.81 9.32 12.95
C TYR A 320 6.32 9.16 12.64
N ARG A 321 5.62 8.37 13.46
CA ARG A 321 4.16 8.17 13.35
C ARG A 321 3.54 8.19 14.73
N MET A 322 2.32 8.69 14.82
CA MET A 322 1.52 8.68 16.05
C MET A 322 0.38 7.67 15.89
N LEU A 323 0.13 6.88 16.95
CA LEU A 323 -1.03 6.00 16.96
C LEU A 323 -2.32 6.84 16.96
N GLU A 324 -3.33 6.40 16.23
CA GLU A 324 -4.58 7.13 16.03
C GLU A 324 -5.24 7.62 17.34
N THR A 325 -5.27 6.76 18.36
CA THR A 325 -5.81 7.15 19.68
C THR A 325 -5.05 8.32 20.33
N LEU A 326 -3.72 8.37 20.16
CA LEU A 326 -2.87 9.44 20.67
C LEU A 326 -2.95 10.69 19.81
N ARG A 327 -3.13 10.51 18.51
CA ARG A 327 -3.37 11.57 17.53
C ARG A 327 -4.67 12.30 17.81
N GLN A 328 -5.78 11.56 17.99
CA GLN A 328 -7.08 12.13 18.38
C GLN A 328 -6.99 12.93 19.67
N TYR A 329 -6.28 12.39 20.67
CA TYR A 329 -6.05 13.10 21.93
C TYR A 329 -5.29 14.42 21.71
N GLY A 330 -4.20 14.40 20.92
CA GLY A 330 -3.44 15.62 20.60
C GLY A 330 -4.28 16.69 19.91
N GLN A 331 -5.14 16.27 18.96
CA GLN A 331 -6.07 17.17 18.27
C GLN A 331 -7.11 17.78 19.23
N GLU A 332 -7.63 17.01 20.20
CA GLU A 332 -8.51 17.53 21.24
C GLU A 332 -7.80 18.61 22.10
N GLN A 333 -6.51 18.42 22.42
CA GLN A 333 -5.72 19.43 23.15
C GLN A 333 -5.54 20.70 22.30
N LEU A 334 -5.24 20.58 20.99
CA LEU A 334 -5.17 21.73 20.09
C LEU A 334 -6.51 22.47 19.96
N ALA A 335 -7.62 21.73 19.90
CA ALA A 335 -8.95 22.33 19.86
C ALA A 335 -9.27 23.08 21.15
N ALA A 336 -8.90 22.51 22.31
CA ALA A 336 -9.10 23.14 23.63
C ALA A 336 -8.28 24.43 23.80
N THR A 337 -7.10 24.53 23.18
CA THR A 337 -6.26 25.75 23.19
C THR A 337 -6.59 26.73 22.08
N GLY A 338 -7.44 26.36 21.12
CA GLY A 338 -7.75 27.17 19.93
C GLY A 338 -6.66 27.21 18.86
N GLU A 339 -5.63 26.35 18.96
CA GLU A 339 -4.49 26.31 18.03
C GLU A 339 -4.70 25.38 16.81
N LEU A 340 -5.79 24.62 16.77
CA LEU A 340 -6.00 23.57 15.77
C LEU A 340 -5.94 24.10 14.32
N SER A 341 -6.66 25.19 14.00
CA SER A 341 -6.63 25.80 12.65
C SER A 341 -5.24 26.31 12.28
N ASN A 342 -4.49 26.87 13.24
CA ASN A 342 -3.15 27.36 12.99
C ASN A 342 -2.16 26.20 12.69
N ALA A 343 -2.22 25.12 13.46
CA ALA A 343 -1.39 23.94 13.24
C ALA A 343 -1.72 23.27 11.89
N ARG A 344 -3.01 23.13 11.56
CA ARG A 344 -3.45 22.60 10.26
C ARG A 344 -3.02 23.49 9.09
N ARG A 345 -3.05 24.81 9.25
CA ARG A 345 -2.56 25.73 8.23
C ARG A 345 -1.05 25.57 8.01
N ARG A 346 -0.23 25.48 9.07
CA ARG A 346 1.21 25.21 8.94
C ARG A 346 1.47 23.87 8.24
N HIS A 347 0.73 22.84 8.59
CA HIS A 347 0.78 21.53 7.90
C HIS A 347 0.50 21.69 6.40
N ARG A 348 -0.59 22.38 6.03
CA ARG A 348 -0.92 22.66 4.64
C ARG A 348 0.18 23.47 3.94
N ASP A 349 0.70 24.52 4.57
CA ASP A 349 1.75 25.37 3.99
C ASP A 349 3.01 24.57 3.69
N TRP A 350 3.36 23.63 4.57
CA TRP A 350 4.49 22.70 4.36
C TRP A 350 4.26 21.83 3.12
N PHE A 351 3.13 21.16 3.03
CA PHE A 351 2.85 20.24 1.92
C PHE A 351 2.55 20.98 0.60
N GLU A 352 1.98 22.17 0.63
CA GLU A 352 1.90 23.03 -0.55
C GLU A 352 3.31 23.37 -1.05
N GLY A 353 4.21 23.81 -0.16
CA GLY A 353 5.59 24.11 -0.50
C GLY A 353 6.33 22.93 -1.09
N LEU A 354 6.17 21.73 -0.49
CA LEU A 354 6.77 20.49 -0.95
C LEU A 354 6.28 20.09 -2.36
N VAL A 355 4.95 20.15 -2.60
CA VAL A 355 4.36 19.83 -3.90
C VAL A 355 4.81 20.80 -4.98
N LEU A 356 4.80 22.11 -4.68
CA LEU A 356 5.25 23.13 -5.63
C LEU A 356 6.76 23.04 -5.93
N GLN A 357 7.56 22.58 -4.97
CA GLN A 357 8.97 22.32 -5.22
C GLN A 357 9.15 21.08 -6.12
N ALA A 358 8.43 20.01 -5.85
CA ALA A 358 8.45 18.81 -6.69
C ALA A 358 8.08 19.13 -8.14
N ASP A 359 7.05 19.96 -8.36
CA ASP A 359 6.61 20.40 -9.67
C ASP A 359 7.70 21.21 -10.42
N ARG A 360 8.35 22.17 -9.74
CA ARG A 360 9.46 22.93 -10.34
C ARG A 360 10.68 22.09 -10.70
N GLU A 361 10.95 21.06 -9.93
CA GLU A 361 12.11 20.17 -10.11
C GLU A 361 11.76 18.87 -10.85
N TRP A 362 10.53 18.77 -11.37
CA TRP A 362 10.02 17.53 -11.98
C TRP A 362 10.88 17.06 -13.16
N ILE A 363 11.22 18.00 -14.05
CA ILE A 363 12.05 17.67 -15.19
C ILE A 363 13.54 17.76 -14.84
N GLY A 364 14.03 16.80 -14.04
CA GLY A 364 15.42 16.83 -13.60
C GLY A 364 15.89 15.53 -12.93
N ALA A 365 17.14 15.51 -12.53
CA ALA A 365 17.80 14.34 -11.93
C ALA A 365 17.17 13.89 -10.59
N ARG A 366 16.35 14.73 -9.94
CA ARG A 366 15.68 14.42 -8.68
C ARG A 366 14.29 13.82 -8.86
N GLN A 367 13.83 13.57 -10.08
CA GLN A 367 12.49 13.06 -10.36
C GLN A 367 12.14 11.78 -9.58
N ALA A 368 13.02 10.77 -9.59
CA ALA A 368 12.81 9.54 -8.83
C ALA A 368 12.76 9.78 -7.29
N HIS A 369 13.44 10.80 -6.79
CA HIS A 369 13.29 11.23 -5.39
C HIS A 369 11.91 11.82 -5.15
N TRP A 370 11.44 12.74 -6.00
CA TRP A 370 10.11 13.36 -5.86
C TRP A 370 8.98 12.35 -5.98
N MET A 371 9.07 11.39 -6.90
CA MET A 371 8.09 10.29 -7.01
C MET A 371 7.93 9.55 -5.69
N ARG A 372 9.04 9.17 -5.04
CA ARG A 372 9.00 8.47 -3.74
C ARG A 372 8.52 9.36 -2.61
N THR A 373 8.95 10.63 -2.58
CA THR A 373 8.54 11.58 -1.54
C THR A 373 7.04 11.85 -1.60
N LEU A 374 6.50 12.19 -2.77
CA LEU A 374 5.07 12.44 -2.94
C LEU A 374 4.22 11.20 -2.60
N PHE A 375 4.72 10.01 -2.93
CA PHE A 375 4.05 8.77 -2.55
C PHE A 375 4.05 8.55 -1.02
N ALA A 376 5.16 8.79 -0.35
CA ALA A 376 5.26 8.66 1.11
C ALA A 376 4.43 9.71 1.85
N GLU A 377 4.19 10.87 1.23
CA GLU A 377 3.43 11.97 1.82
C GLU A 377 1.97 12.06 1.33
N GLN A 378 1.49 11.06 0.58
CA GLN A 378 0.17 11.10 -0.05
C GLN A 378 -0.96 11.38 0.95
N SER A 379 -0.93 10.75 2.12
CA SER A 379 -1.93 10.94 3.18
C SER A 379 -1.93 12.37 3.73
N ASN A 380 -0.75 12.94 3.92
CA ASN A 380 -0.58 14.31 4.38
C ASN A 380 -1.01 15.34 3.30
N ILE A 381 -0.70 15.06 2.02
CA ILE A 381 -1.13 15.89 0.89
C ILE A 381 -2.65 15.87 0.76
N ARG A 382 -3.29 14.70 0.88
CA ARG A 382 -4.76 14.58 0.91
C ARG A 382 -5.36 15.39 2.06
N SER A 383 -4.76 15.31 3.25
CA SER A 383 -5.18 16.09 4.42
C SER A 383 -5.02 17.61 4.21
N ALA A 384 -3.97 18.03 3.51
CA ALA A 384 -3.76 19.44 3.14
C ALA A 384 -4.83 19.92 2.14
N LEU A 385 -5.17 19.11 1.14
CA LEU A 385 -6.25 19.39 0.17
C LEU A 385 -7.61 19.48 0.88
N GLU A 386 -7.93 18.54 1.77
CA GLU A 386 -9.15 18.58 2.57
C GLU A 386 -9.25 19.85 3.42
N TYR A 387 -8.16 20.23 4.08
CA TYR A 387 -8.12 21.49 4.83
C TYR A 387 -8.45 22.69 3.94
N CYS A 388 -7.82 22.78 2.76
CA CYS A 388 -8.06 23.89 1.82
C CYS A 388 -9.50 23.97 1.33
N LEU A 389 -10.20 22.83 1.20
CA LEU A 389 -11.58 22.78 0.73
C LEU A 389 -12.60 23.13 1.82
N HIS A 390 -12.26 22.92 3.09
CA HIS A 390 -13.15 23.19 4.21
C HIS A 390 -12.92 24.55 4.88
N GLU A 391 -11.71 25.11 4.77
CA GLU A 391 -11.37 26.37 5.43
C GLU A 391 -11.69 27.57 4.50
N PRO A 392 -12.52 28.54 4.95
CA PRO A 392 -12.89 29.68 4.12
C PRO A 392 -11.66 30.46 3.63
N GLY A 393 -11.60 30.73 2.33
CA GLY A 393 -10.54 31.53 1.69
C GLY A 393 -9.31 30.74 1.27
N GLU A 394 -9.23 29.43 1.55
CA GLU A 394 -8.06 28.58 1.24
C GLU A 394 -8.21 27.75 -0.05
N ALA A 395 -9.37 27.78 -0.71
CA ALA A 395 -9.63 27.00 -1.92
C ALA A 395 -8.64 27.26 -3.07
N GLY A 396 -8.06 28.47 -3.16
CA GLY A 396 -7.01 28.79 -4.12
C GLY A 396 -5.73 27.95 -3.91
N ALA A 397 -5.39 27.61 -2.67
CA ALA A 397 -4.28 26.71 -2.38
C ALA A 397 -4.58 25.27 -2.84
N ALA A 398 -5.83 24.80 -2.71
CA ALA A 398 -6.23 23.50 -3.26
C ALA A 398 -6.01 23.43 -4.77
N VAL A 399 -6.36 24.50 -5.51
CA VAL A 399 -6.14 24.57 -6.96
C VAL A 399 -4.64 24.50 -7.30
N ARG A 400 -3.79 25.25 -6.57
CA ARG A 400 -2.33 25.21 -6.79
C ARG A 400 -1.74 23.82 -6.54
N ILE A 401 -2.08 23.21 -5.40
CA ILE A 401 -1.62 21.85 -5.06
C ILE A 401 -2.07 20.86 -6.13
N ALA A 402 -3.35 20.87 -6.51
CA ALA A 402 -3.90 19.95 -7.48
C ALA A 402 -3.30 20.14 -8.89
N ALA A 403 -3.08 21.39 -9.33
CA ALA A 403 -2.42 21.67 -10.59
C ALA A 403 -0.97 21.18 -10.62
N ALA A 404 -0.24 21.33 -9.51
CA ALA A 404 1.15 20.92 -9.39
C ALA A 404 1.33 19.38 -9.29
N LEU A 405 0.31 18.65 -8.83
CA LEU A 405 0.33 17.18 -8.76
C LEU A 405 -0.01 16.49 -10.09
N HIS A 406 -0.31 17.24 -11.16
CA HIS A 406 -0.74 16.68 -12.44
C HIS A 406 0.18 15.56 -12.95
N GLU A 407 1.47 15.84 -13.10
CA GLU A 407 2.44 14.88 -13.62
C GLU A 407 2.61 13.68 -12.69
N TYR A 408 2.59 13.90 -11.37
CA TYR A 408 2.65 12.82 -10.38
C TYR A 408 1.48 11.85 -10.54
N TRP A 409 0.25 12.34 -10.62
CA TRP A 409 -0.93 11.50 -10.82
C TRP A 409 -0.92 10.78 -12.17
N LEU A 410 -0.45 11.48 -13.22
CA LEU A 410 -0.31 10.88 -14.55
C LEU A 410 0.67 9.71 -14.55
N CYS A 411 1.87 9.89 -13.98
CA CYS A 411 2.92 8.88 -13.93
C CYS A 411 2.52 7.69 -13.08
N ARG A 412 1.83 7.94 -11.97
CA ARG A 412 1.34 6.90 -11.07
C ARG A 412 0.07 6.21 -11.57
N GLY A 413 -0.54 6.67 -12.66
CA GLY A 413 -1.81 6.16 -13.14
C GLY A 413 -2.98 6.41 -12.19
N MET A 414 -2.93 7.50 -11.40
CA MET A 414 -3.93 7.88 -10.41
C MET A 414 -4.91 8.90 -10.99
N LEU A 415 -5.41 8.65 -12.20
CA LEU A 415 -6.20 9.61 -12.97
C LEU A 415 -7.54 9.93 -12.27
N GLY A 416 -8.19 8.94 -11.66
CA GLY A 416 -9.43 9.13 -10.92
C GLY A 416 -9.24 10.03 -9.71
N GLU A 417 -8.21 9.80 -8.89
CA GLU A 417 -7.87 10.66 -7.76
C GLU A 417 -7.54 12.10 -8.21
N GLY A 418 -6.75 12.23 -9.30
CA GLY A 418 -6.45 13.54 -9.88
C GLY A 418 -7.70 14.30 -10.33
N ARG A 419 -8.61 13.64 -11.06
CA ARG A 419 -9.92 14.24 -11.44
C ARG A 419 -10.74 14.62 -10.22
N HIS A 420 -10.82 13.76 -9.23
CA HIS A 420 -11.57 13.99 -8.00
C HIS A 420 -11.10 15.27 -7.27
N TRP A 421 -9.79 15.37 -7.01
CA TRP A 421 -9.25 16.54 -6.31
C TRP A 421 -9.32 17.81 -7.12
N ILE A 422 -9.03 17.78 -8.42
CA ILE A 422 -9.15 18.95 -9.30
C ILE A 422 -10.61 19.43 -9.36
N ALA A 423 -11.57 18.54 -9.54
CA ALA A 423 -12.99 18.91 -9.59
C ALA A 423 -13.45 19.60 -8.30
N ARG A 424 -13.08 19.04 -7.14
CA ARG A 424 -13.39 19.64 -5.82
C ARG A 424 -12.71 21.01 -5.64
N ALA A 425 -11.43 21.12 -6.00
CA ALA A 425 -10.66 22.36 -5.87
C ALA A 425 -11.22 23.48 -6.77
N VAL A 426 -11.55 23.15 -8.02
CA VAL A 426 -12.13 24.10 -8.98
C VAL A 426 -13.53 24.52 -8.55
N SER A 427 -14.39 23.58 -8.09
CA SER A 427 -15.75 23.90 -7.65
C SER A 427 -15.80 24.66 -6.34
N GLY A 428 -14.83 24.45 -5.45
CA GLY A 428 -14.76 25.13 -4.13
C GLY A 428 -14.12 26.51 -4.18
N SER A 429 -13.49 26.90 -5.30
CA SER A 429 -12.82 28.20 -5.45
C SER A 429 -13.65 29.20 -6.23
N ASP A 430 -13.41 30.49 -6.01
CA ASP A 430 -14.02 31.58 -6.82
C ASP A 430 -13.71 31.34 -8.30
N ASP A 431 -14.68 31.64 -9.17
CA ASP A 431 -14.54 31.48 -10.63
C ASP A 431 -13.67 32.58 -11.29
N ARG A 432 -12.68 33.06 -10.55
CA ARG A 432 -11.72 34.05 -11.06
C ARG A 432 -10.70 33.39 -11.98
N PRO A 433 -10.41 34.06 -13.11
CA PRO A 433 -9.32 33.62 -13.97
C PRO A 433 -7.98 33.55 -13.21
N GLY A 434 -7.22 32.47 -13.42
CA GLY A 434 -5.89 32.27 -12.84
C GLY A 434 -5.13 31.16 -13.55
N ALA A 435 -3.83 31.33 -13.72
CA ALA A 435 -2.99 30.37 -14.46
C ALA A 435 -3.05 28.96 -13.88
N ASP A 436 -3.02 28.83 -12.53
CA ASP A 436 -3.13 27.52 -11.87
C ASP A 436 -4.47 26.83 -12.14
N ARG A 437 -5.56 27.63 -12.23
CA ARG A 437 -6.89 27.10 -12.55
C ARG A 437 -6.95 26.61 -14.00
N VAL A 438 -6.37 27.36 -14.94
CA VAL A 438 -6.23 26.92 -16.34
C VAL A 438 -5.44 25.63 -16.42
N ARG A 439 -4.31 25.54 -15.71
CA ARG A 439 -3.48 24.35 -15.63
C ARG A 439 -4.25 23.14 -15.07
N ALA A 440 -4.96 23.32 -13.96
CA ALA A 440 -5.77 22.28 -13.34
C ALA A 440 -6.87 21.76 -14.28
N LEU A 441 -7.57 22.64 -14.98
CA LEU A 441 -8.62 22.27 -15.93
C LEU A 441 -8.06 21.53 -17.15
N CYS A 442 -6.89 21.93 -17.67
CA CYS A 442 -6.20 21.21 -18.75
C CYS A 442 -5.79 19.80 -18.30
N ALA A 443 -5.27 19.66 -17.08
CA ALA A 443 -4.93 18.38 -16.48
C ALA A 443 -6.15 17.47 -16.32
N ALA A 444 -7.25 17.99 -15.77
CA ALA A 444 -8.49 17.21 -15.64
C ALA A 444 -9.05 16.80 -17.01
N GLY A 445 -8.98 17.69 -18.01
CA GLY A 445 -9.36 17.40 -19.40
C GLY A 445 -8.53 16.25 -20.00
N GLN A 446 -7.22 16.28 -19.78
CA GLN A 446 -6.34 15.18 -20.20
C GLN A 446 -6.69 13.86 -19.53
N PHE A 447 -6.91 13.86 -18.21
CA PHE A 447 -7.29 12.65 -17.47
C PHE A 447 -8.63 12.09 -17.96
N ALA A 448 -9.64 12.96 -18.16
CA ALA A 448 -10.94 12.56 -18.71
C ALA A 448 -10.79 11.93 -20.10
N GLY A 449 -10.00 12.55 -20.99
CA GLY A 449 -9.71 12.00 -22.32
C GLY A 449 -9.03 10.63 -22.27
N MET A 450 -8.04 10.44 -21.41
CA MET A 450 -7.36 9.15 -21.23
C MET A 450 -8.32 8.08 -20.66
N GLN A 451 -9.28 8.48 -19.84
CA GLN A 451 -10.36 7.60 -19.36
C GLN A 451 -11.53 7.47 -20.33
N SER A 452 -11.36 7.87 -21.60
CA SER A 452 -12.38 7.80 -22.65
C SER A 452 -13.65 8.67 -22.42
N ASP A 453 -13.61 9.58 -21.46
CA ASP A 453 -14.66 10.55 -21.20
C ASP A 453 -14.41 11.82 -22.04
N LEU A 454 -14.53 11.63 -23.38
CA LEU A 454 -14.17 12.67 -24.34
C LEU A 454 -15.04 13.92 -24.23
N ALA A 455 -16.32 13.77 -23.85
CA ALA A 455 -17.24 14.88 -23.73
C ALA A 455 -16.86 15.81 -22.56
N GLU A 456 -16.58 15.22 -21.39
CA GLU A 456 -16.14 15.98 -20.21
C GLU A 456 -14.76 16.59 -20.47
N GLY A 457 -13.82 15.81 -21.05
CA GLY A 457 -12.48 16.29 -21.39
C GLY A 457 -12.52 17.54 -22.30
N ALA A 458 -13.33 17.51 -23.36
CA ALA A 458 -13.53 18.65 -24.24
C ALA A 458 -14.16 19.85 -23.55
N ALA A 459 -15.15 19.62 -22.67
CA ALA A 459 -15.79 20.69 -21.90
C ALA A 459 -14.81 21.39 -20.93
N LEU A 460 -13.93 20.62 -20.26
CA LEU A 460 -12.91 21.12 -19.35
C LEU A 460 -11.86 21.96 -20.09
N VAL A 461 -11.36 21.50 -21.23
CA VAL A 461 -10.41 22.26 -22.06
C VAL A 461 -11.06 23.53 -22.63
N ALA A 462 -12.34 23.46 -23.05
CA ALA A 462 -13.08 24.65 -23.48
C ALA A 462 -13.30 25.65 -22.34
N HIS A 463 -13.50 25.18 -21.10
CA HIS A 463 -13.55 26.04 -19.93
C HIS A 463 -12.21 26.71 -19.65
N ALA A 464 -11.11 25.94 -19.68
CA ALA A 464 -9.75 26.46 -19.56
C ALA A 464 -9.46 27.54 -20.62
N ARG A 465 -9.95 27.35 -21.86
CA ARG A 465 -9.79 28.33 -22.95
C ARG A 465 -10.44 29.64 -22.63
N ARG A 466 -11.69 29.64 -22.16
CA ARG A 466 -12.38 30.88 -21.79
C ARG A 466 -11.61 31.66 -20.72
N LEU A 467 -11.12 30.96 -19.68
CA LEU A 467 -10.34 31.61 -18.62
C LEU A 467 -9.00 32.16 -19.13
N ALA A 468 -8.31 31.44 -20.02
CA ALA A 468 -7.06 31.90 -20.63
C ALA A 468 -7.27 33.10 -21.53
N ASP A 469 -8.37 33.14 -22.30
CA ASP A 469 -8.75 34.29 -23.12
C ASP A 469 -9.07 35.54 -22.24
N GLU A 470 -9.73 35.35 -21.09
CA GLU A 470 -10.00 36.42 -20.13
C GLU A 470 -8.72 36.92 -19.43
N LEU A 471 -7.77 36.06 -19.14
CA LEU A 471 -6.46 36.44 -18.60
C LEU A 471 -5.62 37.20 -19.61
N GLY A 472 -5.74 36.86 -20.90
CA GLY A 472 -4.90 37.43 -21.96
C GLY A 472 -3.41 37.00 -21.83
N ASP A 473 -3.15 35.92 -21.07
CA ASP A 473 -1.82 35.43 -20.77
C ASP A 473 -1.36 34.41 -21.82
N ALA A 474 -0.21 34.68 -22.44
CA ALA A 474 0.31 33.87 -23.55
C ALA A 474 0.65 32.44 -23.14
N ASP A 475 1.15 32.24 -21.91
CA ASP A 475 1.54 30.94 -21.40
C ASP A 475 0.31 30.06 -21.14
N SER A 476 -0.75 30.65 -20.56
CA SER A 476 -2.04 29.98 -20.36
C SER A 476 -2.68 29.60 -21.70
N LEU A 477 -2.62 30.46 -22.71
CA LEU A 477 -3.14 30.16 -24.05
C LEU A 477 -2.37 29.05 -24.74
N ALA A 478 -1.04 29.01 -24.61
CA ALA A 478 -0.20 27.95 -25.14
C ALA A 478 -0.50 26.61 -24.45
N LEU A 479 -0.69 26.61 -23.13
CA LEU A 479 -1.05 25.44 -22.36
C LEU A 479 -2.41 24.87 -22.76
N VAL A 480 -3.42 25.71 -22.97
CA VAL A 480 -4.74 25.28 -23.47
C VAL A 480 -4.64 24.75 -24.90
N THR A 481 -3.79 25.35 -25.75
CA THR A 481 -3.56 24.86 -27.11
C THR A 481 -2.93 23.46 -27.09
N HIS A 482 -1.97 23.22 -26.18
CA HIS A 482 -1.42 21.88 -25.92
C HIS A 482 -2.50 20.91 -25.45
N GLY A 483 -3.34 21.31 -24.46
CA GLY A 483 -4.45 20.50 -23.97
C GLY A 483 -5.46 20.14 -25.08
N ALA A 484 -5.79 21.08 -25.95
CA ALA A 484 -6.64 20.85 -27.12
C ALA A 484 -6.02 19.84 -28.11
N GLY A 485 -4.71 19.93 -28.36
CA GLY A 485 -3.98 18.97 -29.18
C GLY A 485 -3.98 17.55 -28.60
N ARG A 486 -3.84 17.44 -27.27
CA ARG A 486 -3.97 16.16 -26.55
C ARG A 486 -5.38 15.57 -26.67
N MET A 487 -6.42 16.39 -26.51
CA MET A 487 -7.80 15.96 -26.71
C MET A 487 -8.08 15.53 -28.14
N ALA A 488 -7.61 16.26 -29.14
CA ALA A 488 -7.71 15.90 -30.54
C ALA A 488 -7.04 14.53 -30.82
N MET A 489 -5.87 14.29 -30.26
CA MET A 489 -5.17 13.01 -30.38
C MET A 489 -6.00 11.83 -29.84
N VAL A 490 -6.57 11.94 -28.65
CA VAL A 490 -7.37 10.83 -28.05
C VAL A 490 -8.74 10.68 -28.69
N SER A 491 -9.29 11.73 -29.31
CA SER A 491 -10.54 11.66 -30.10
C SER A 491 -10.36 11.17 -31.53
N GLY A 492 -9.09 10.96 -31.95
CA GLY A 492 -8.78 10.48 -33.34
C GLY A 492 -8.66 11.59 -34.37
N ASP A 493 -8.80 12.87 -34.02
CA ASP A 493 -8.52 14.01 -34.90
C ASP A 493 -6.99 14.25 -34.97
N LEU A 494 -6.29 13.40 -35.74
CA LEU A 494 -4.83 13.44 -35.80
C LEU A 494 -4.29 14.72 -36.45
N ASP A 495 -4.96 15.26 -37.50
CA ASP A 495 -4.54 16.49 -38.14
C ASP A 495 -4.67 17.71 -37.22
N GLY A 496 -5.79 17.82 -36.50
CA GLY A 496 -6.01 18.83 -35.47
C GLY A 496 -5.01 18.72 -34.35
N ALA A 497 -4.66 17.50 -33.93
CA ALA A 497 -3.65 17.24 -32.89
C ALA A 497 -2.26 17.72 -33.36
N VAL A 498 -1.82 17.38 -34.57
CA VAL A 498 -0.53 17.84 -35.13
C VAL A 498 -0.46 19.37 -35.16
N GLY A 499 -1.51 20.04 -35.65
CA GLY A 499 -1.57 21.50 -35.71
C GLY A 499 -1.43 22.13 -34.36
N SER A 500 -2.32 21.75 -33.41
CA SER A 500 -2.34 22.33 -32.04
C SER A 500 -1.05 22.07 -31.27
N LEU A 501 -0.48 20.85 -31.34
CA LEU A 501 0.78 20.52 -30.64
C LEU A 501 1.99 21.25 -31.26
N THR A 502 1.98 21.50 -32.57
CA THR A 502 3.03 22.29 -33.24
C THR A 502 3.00 23.75 -32.80
N ASP A 503 1.82 24.36 -32.72
CA ASP A 503 1.63 25.73 -32.26
C ASP A 503 2.03 25.88 -30.79
N ALA A 504 1.63 24.93 -29.94
CA ALA A 504 2.01 24.90 -28.53
C ALA A 504 3.54 24.75 -28.37
N LEU A 505 4.17 23.85 -29.12
CA LEU A 505 5.63 23.67 -29.11
C LEU A 505 6.37 24.96 -29.47
N ALA A 506 5.90 25.67 -30.51
CA ALA A 506 6.51 26.94 -30.91
C ALA A 506 6.41 27.98 -29.78
N SER A 507 5.27 28.06 -29.11
CA SER A 507 5.04 28.97 -27.97
C SER A 507 5.92 28.61 -26.76
N PHE A 508 6.01 27.34 -26.38
CA PHE A 508 6.83 26.89 -25.25
C PHE A 508 8.32 27.11 -25.49
N ARG A 509 8.81 26.88 -26.71
CA ARG A 509 10.20 27.19 -27.10
C ARG A 509 10.48 28.69 -27.02
N ALA A 510 9.53 29.54 -27.45
CA ALA A 510 9.67 30.97 -27.38
C ALA A 510 9.68 31.49 -25.94
N ALA A 511 8.93 30.86 -25.04
CA ALA A 511 8.92 31.12 -23.58
C ALA A 511 10.16 30.55 -22.86
N GLY A 512 10.92 29.65 -23.48
CA GLY A 512 12.04 28.95 -22.85
C GLY A 512 11.61 27.89 -21.83
N ASP A 513 10.35 27.46 -21.86
CA ASP A 513 9.85 26.41 -20.97
C ASP A 513 10.26 25.03 -21.48
N THR A 514 11.28 24.49 -20.84
CA THR A 514 11.84 23.16 -21.21
C THR A 514 10.89 22.03 -20.90
N HIS A 515 10.14 22.09 -19.80
CA HIS A 515 9.21 21.03 -19.40
C HIS A 515 8.06 20.92 -20.41
N LEU A 516 7.37 22.01 -20.66
CA LEU A 516 6.25 22.02 -21.61
C LEU A 516 6.72 21.75 -23.05
N THR A 517 7.97 22.11 -23.40
CA THR A 517 8.60 21.76 -24.69
C THR A 517 8.73 20.24 -24.82
N VAL A 518 9.20 19.54 -23.78
CA VAL A 518 9.31 18.07 -23.78
C VAL A 518 7.94 17.42 -23.89
N LEU A 519 6.91 17.91 -23.17
CA LEU A 519 5.55 17.40 -23.27
C LEU A 519 4.95 17.54 -24.68
N ALA A 520 5.15 18.71 -25.30
CA ALA A 520 4.66 18.95 -26.66
C ALA A 520 5.37 18.07 -27.69
N LEU A 521 6.70 17.89 -27.57
CA LEU A 521 7.49 17.00 -28.41
C LEU A 521 7.04 15.53 -28.26
N GLN A 522 6.79 15.05 -27.04
CA GLN A 522 6.26 13.72 -26.82
C GLN A 522 4.91 13.51 -27.51
N GLY A 523 3.98 14.45 -27.30
CA GLY A 523 2.67 14.41 -27.98
C GLY A 523 2.79 14.39 -29.50
N LEU A 524 3.64 15.26 -30.06
CA LEU A 524 3.93 15.29 -31.50
C LEU A 524 4.54 13.99 -32.01
N GLY A 525 5.51 13.42 -31.30
CA GLY A 525 6.13 12.15 -31.67
C GLY A 525 5.11 11.01 -31.72
N ILE A 526 4.21 10.94 -30.76
CA ILE A 526 3.13 9.94 -30.74
C ILE A 526 2.18 10.14 -31.92
N VAL A 527 1.63 11.35 -32.10
CA VAL A 527 0.63 11.59 -33.14
C VAL A 527 1.22 11.45 -34.56
N ARG A 528 2.48 11.89 -34.79
CA ARG A 528 3.19 11.69 -36.05
C ARG A 528 3.39 10.20 -36.34
N GLY A 529 3.76 9.40 -35.32
CA GLY A 529 3.84 7.95 -35.45
C GLY A 529 2.49 7.31 -35.82
N MET A 530 1.39 7.77 -35.24
CA MET A 530 0.03 7.32 -35.58
C MET A 530 -0.38 7.70 -37.00
N CYS A 531 0.09 8.83 -37.53
CA CYS A 531 -0.09 9.25 -38.90
C CYS A 531 0.80 8.48 -39.91
N GLY A 532 1.74 7.67 -39.44
CA GLY A 532 2.74 7.00 -40.28
C GLY A 532 3.93 7.89 -40.68
N ASP A 533 4.04 9.11 -40.14
CA ASP A 533 5.17 10.01 -40.39
C ASP A 533 6.33 9.66 -39.45
N VAL A 534 6.94 8.50 -39.74
CA VAL A 534 7.98 7.89 -38.89
C VAL A 534 9.21 8.77 -38.76
N GLU A 535 9.57 9.55 -39.81
CA GLU A 535 10.77 10.40 -39.74
C GLU A 535 10.60 11.54 -38.75
N GLN A 536 9.45 12.20 -38.75
CA GLN A 536 9.16 13.28 -37.80
C GLN A 536 8.94 12.73 -36.39
N ALA A 537 8.33 11.55 -36.24
CA ALA A 537 8.18 10.89 -34.96
C ALA A 537 9.55 10.60 -34.32
N VAL A 538 10.48 10.02 -35.11
CA VAL A 538 11.87 9.76 -34.69
C VAL A 538 12.56 11.04 -34.26
N ALA A 539 12.48 12.11 -35.06
CA ALA A 539 13.11 13.39 -34.71
C ALA A 539 12.58 13.98 -33.38
N CYS A 540 11.26 13.91 -33.14
CA CYS A 540 10.68 14.36 -31.88
C CYS A 540 11.21 13.55 -30.69
N HIS A 541 11.24 12.22 -30.79
CA HIS A 541 11.70 11.37 -29.68
C HIS A 541 13.21 11.51 -29.41
N GLU A 542 14.04 11.66 -30.46
CA GLU A 542 15.48 11.92 -30.31
C GLU A 542 15.74 13.29 -29.68
N GLU A 543 14.96 14.32 -29.97
CA GLU A 543 15.05 15.63 -29.33
C GLU A 543 14.66 15.54 -27.83
N VAL A 544 13.56 14.83 -27.48
CA VAL A 544 13.19 14.56 -26.08
C VAL A 544 14.34 13.86 -25.36
N MET A 545 14.91 12.80 -25.95
CA MET A 545 16.01 12.07 -25.34
C MET A 545 17.24 12.96 -25.10
N SER A 546 17.56 13.84 -26.05
CA SER A 546 18.68 14.78 -25.94
C SER A 546 18.49 15.77 -24.78
N ILE A 547 17.30 16.39 -24.68
CA ILE A 547 16.97 17.36 -23.64
C ILE A 547 16.98 16.67 -22.27
N THR A 548 16.29 15.55 -22.14
CA THR A 548 16.12 14.84 -20.87
C THR A 548 17.40 14.18 -20.37
N ALA A 549 18.29 13.72 -21.28
CA ALA A 549 19.59 13.22 -20.92
C ALA A 549 20.49 14.32 -20.33
N ALA A 550 20.44 15.53 -20.88
CA ALA A 550 21.19 16.68 -20.35
C ALA A 550 20.74 17.11 -18.96
N LEU A 551 19.45 16.90 -18.64
CA LEU A 551 18.85 17.24 -17.34
C LEU A 551 18.95 16.08 -16.31
N GLY A 552 19.31 14.86 -16.75
CA GLY A 552 19.29 13.68 -15.89
C GLY A 552 17.87 13.18 -15.56
N GLU A 553 16.89 13.58 -16.36
CA GLU A 553 15.50 13.20 -16.22
C GLU A 553 15.30 11.74 -16.66
N SER A 554 14.33 11.02 -16.09
CA SER A 554 14.19 9.58 -16.29
C SER A 554 12.89 9.17 -16.99
N GLU A 555 11.74 9.74 -16.64
CA GLU A 555 10.42 9.29 -17.09
C GLU A 555 10.16 9.60 -18.58
N TYR A 556 10.28 10.87 -18.95
CA TYR A 556 10.06 11.26 -20.36
C TYR A 556 11.10 10.66 -21.28
N ARG A 557 12.34 10.48 -20.78
CA ARG A 557 13.39 9.78 -21.51
C ARG A 557 13.06 8.31 -21.71
N ALA A 558 12.55 7.63 -20.69
CA ALA A 558 12.12 6.25 -20.80
C ALA A 558 11.02 6.09 -21.86
N ARG A 559 9.98 6.93 -21.77
CA ARG A 559 8.88 6.90 -22.76
C ARG A 559 9.35 7.20 -24.18
N ALA A 560 10.24 8.18 -24.34
CA ALA A 560 10.81 8.49 -25.67
C ALA A 560 11.64 7.33 -26.22
N MET A 561 12.45 6.66 -25.39
CA MET A 561 13.20 5.46 -25.79
C MET A 561 12.29 4.31 -26.21
N TRP A 562 11.23 4.02 -25.45
CA TRP A 562 10.24 3.02 -25.81
C TRP A 562 9.58 3.32 -27.14
N LEU A 563 9.06 4.54 -27.32
CA LEU A 563 8.38 4.97 -28.56
C LEU A 563 9.33 4.98 -29.76
N LEU A 564 10.59 5.40 -29.56
CA LEU A 564 11.62 5.30 -30.59
C LEU A 564 11.93 3.83 -30.92
N GLY A 565 12.03 2.97 -29.93
CA GLY A 565 12.21 1.52 -30.09
C GLY A 565 11.11 0.90 -30.94
N LEU A 566 9.85 1.32 -30.73
CA LEU A 566 8.72 0.90 -31.55
C LEU A 566 8.89 1.32 -33.01
N GLN A 567 9.35 2.55 -33.27
CA GLN A 567 9.63 3.01 -34.65
C GLN A 567 10.80 2.24 -35.30
N MET A 568 11.84 1.88 -34.54
CA MET A 568 12.95 1.06 -35.03
C MET A 568 12.48 -0.34 -35.40
N TRP A 569 11.66 -0.96 -34.56
CA TRP A 569 11.11 -2.27 -34.80
C TRP A 569 10.24 -2.30 -36.10
N THR A 570 9.38 -1.31 -36.30
CA THR A 570 8.56 -1.20 -37.50
C THR A 570 9.39 -1.02 -38.78
N ARG A 571 10.62 -0.48 -38.67
CA ARG A 571 11.60 -0.39 -39.74
C ARG A 571 12.44 -1.67 -39.95
N GLY A 572 12.22 -2.69 -39.13
CA GLY A 572 12.96 -3.97 -39.18
C GLY A 572 14.29 -3.97 -38.40
N ASP A 573 14.61 -2.91 -37.64
CA ASP A 573 15.81 -2.83 -36.77
C ASP A 573 15.49 -3.37 -35.36
N ALA A 574 15.35 -4.69 -35.27
CA ALA A 574 15.01 -5.37 -34.04
C ALA A 574 16.11 -5.26 -32.94
N GLU A 575 17.38 -5.16 -33.37
CA GLU A 575 18.52 -5.04 -32.44
C GLU A 575 18.47 -3.69 -31.71
N ARG A 576 18.33 -2.60 -32.46
CA ARG A 576 18.21 -1.24 -31.88
C ARG A 576 16.92 -1.09 -31.07
N ALA A 577 15.81 -1.68 -31.52
CA ALA A 577 14.55 -1.70 -30.78
C ALA A 577 14.69 -2.38 -29.41
N SER A 578 15.34 -3.56 -29.38
CA SER A 578 15.59 -4.29 -28.14
C SER A 578 16.49 -3.51 -27.18
N ALA A 579 17.58 -2.89 -27.68
CA ALA A 579 18.47 -2.09 -26.86
C ALA A 579 17.75 -0.89 -26.21
N LEU A 580 16.95 -0.16 -27.00
CA LEU A 580 16.15 0.97 -26.51
C LEU A 580 15.11 0.53 -25.49
N ALA A 581 14.44 -0.62 -25.70
CA ALA A 581 13.47 -1.16 -24.75
C ALA A 581 14.13 -1.56 -23.42
N VAL A 582 15.31 -2.16 -23.44
CA VAL A 582 16.08 -2.52 -22.23
C VAL A 582 16.48 -1.26 -21.44
N ASP A 583 17.01 -0.24 -22.11
CA ASP A 583 17.42 1.00 -21.44
C ASP A 583 16.22 1.79 -20.89
N SER A 584 15.13 1.83 -21.66
CA SER A 584 13.85 2.40 -21.20
C SER A 584 13.32 1.67 -19.96
N LEU A 585 13.30 0.34 -19.96
CA LEU A 585 12.80 -0.48 -18.87
C LEU A 585 13.58 -0.25 -17.56
N ARG A 586 14.90 -0.05 -17.65
CA ARG A 586 15.73 0.31 -16.48
C ARG A 586 15.31 1.65 -15.87
N LEU A 587 15.06 2.66 -16.71
CA LEU A 587 14.59 3.97 -16.26
C LEU A 587 13.16 3.90 -15.71
N SER A 588 12.26 3.20 -16.39
CA SER A 588 10.87 3.01 -15.95
C SER A 588 10.79 2.38 -14.55
N ARG A 589 11.65 1.38 -14.27
CA ARG A 589 11.77 0.78 -12.92
C ARG A 589 12.18 1.81 -11.86
N MET A 590 13.10 2.73 -12.18
CA MET A 590 13.57 3.76 -11.22
C MET A 590 12.47 4.72 -10.78
N VAL A 591 11.55 5.04 -11.69
CA VAL A 591 10.45 5.99 -11.46
C VAL A 591 9.09 5.31 -11.27
N ASP A 592 9.07 3.98 -11.24
CA ASP A 592 7.84 3.16 -11.09
C ASP A 592 6.79 3.45 -12.20
N ASP A 593 7.25 3.70 -13.42
CA ASP A 593 6.39 3.90 -14.60
C ASP A 593 6.00 2.54 -15.22
N HIS A 594 4.88 1.99 -14.76
CA HIS A 594 4.37 0.72 -15.24
C HIS A 594 3.90 0.78 -16.69
N PHE A 595 3.46 1.94 -17.17
CA PHE A 595 2.97 2.09 -18.53
C PHE A 595 4.08 1.95 -19.58
N ALA A 596 5.19 2.66 -19.39
CA ALA A 596 6.33 2.52 -20.28
C ALA A 596 7.00 1.14 -20.12
N ALA A 597 7.03 0.59 -18.89
CA ALA A 597 7.58 -0.74 -18.63
C ALA A 597 6.79 -1.84 -19.35
N GLU A 598 5.46 -1.79 -19.35
CA GLU A 598 4.59 -2.72 -20.06
C GLU A 598 4.90 -2.70 -21.56
N GLY A 599 4.93 -1.51 -22.19
CA GLY A 599 5.24 -1.35 -23.60
C GLY A 599 6.64 -1.82 -23.97
N CYS A 600 7.63 -1.66 -23.08
CA CYS A 600 8.98 -2.19 -23.26
C CYS A 600 9.01 -3.72 -23.20
N ILE A 601 8.31 -4.33 -22.25
CA ILE A 601 8.23 -5.79 -22.10
C ILE A 601 7.54 -6.39 -23.33
N GLU A 602 6.49 -5.75 -23.81
CA GLU A 602 5.80 -6.15 -25.04
C GLU A 602 6.71 -6.05 -26.27
N LEU A 603 7.42 -4.93 -26.45
CA LEU A 603 8.37 -4.75 -27.54
C LEU A 603 9.50 -5.79 -27.49
N LEU A 604 9.99 -6.14 -26.31
CA LEU A 604 10.97 -7.21 -26.11
C LEU A 604 10.40 -8.58 -26.48
N ALA A 605 9.12 -8.84 -26.23
CA ALA A 605 8.46 -10.07 -26.68
C ALA A 605 8.46 -10.15 -28.22
N TRP A 606 8.16 -9.06 -28.93
CA TRP A 606 8.17 -9.02 -30.38
C TRP A 606 9.57 -9.23 -30.98
N THR A 607 10.60 -8.61 -30.39
CA THR A 607 11.99 -8.78 -30.86
C THR A 607 12.54 -10.18 -30.64
N CYS A 608 11.97 -10.94 -29.69
CA CYS A 608 12.38 -12.31 -29.37
C CYS A 608 11.60 -13.40 -30.13
N ALA A 609 10.50 -13.07 -30.81
CA ALA A 609 9.54 -14.04 -31.34
C ALA A 609 10.17 -15.06 -32.31
N ASP A 610 11.12 -14.65 -33.16
CA ASP A 610 11.74 -15.48 -34.18
C ASP A 610 12.83 -16.44 -33.69
N GLY A 611 13.41 -16.21 -32.54
CA GLY A 611 14.56 -17.02 -32.09
C GLY A 611 14.43 -17.58 -30.67
N ARG A 612 13.60 -16.97 -29.84
CA ARG A 612 13.42 -17.28 -28.40
C ARG A 612 11.94 -17.32 -28.05
N SER A 613 11.16 -18.11 -28.77
CA SER A 613 9.69 -18.13 -28.74
C SER A 613 9.13 -18.42 -27.33
N GLU A 614 9.76 -19.27 -26.51
CA GLU A 614 9.33 -19.48 -25.12
C GLU A 614 9.47 -18.22 -24.27
N ARG A 615 10.61 -17.50 -24.41
CA ARG A 615 10.81 -16.22 -23.74
C ARG A 615 9.78 -15.19 -24.19
N ALA A 616 9.52 -15.11 -25.49
CA ALA A 616 8.52 -14.22 -26.03
C ALA A 616 7.12 -14.49 -25.47
N ALA A 617 6.74 -15.77 -25.29
CA ALA A 617 5.47 -16.14 -24.66
C ALA A 617 5.39 -15.70 -23.19
N VAL A 618 6.47 -15.86 -22.41
CA VAL A 618 6.53 -15.40 -21.01
C VAL A 618 6.41 -13.87 -20.95
N LEU A 619 7.19 -13.14 -21.77
CA LEU A 619 7.12 -11.69 -21.82
C LEU A 619 5.72 -11.17 -22.23
N SER A 620 5.09 -11.81 -23.23
CA SER A 620 3.72 -11.46 -23.63
C SER A 620 2.71 -11.68 -22.50
N GLY A 621 2.86 -12.75 -21.71
CA GLY A 621 2.02 -12.99 -20.53
C GLY A 621 2.22 -11.95 -19.44
N ALA A 622 3.47 -11.54 -19.21
CA ALA A 622 3.81 -10.48 -18.23
C ALA A 622 3.25 -9.11 -18.69
N ALA A 623 3.43 -8.73 -19.94
CA ALA A 623 2.88 -7.49 -20.50
C ALA A 623 1.35 -7.45 -20.38
N GLU A 624 0.64 -8.54 -20.75
CA GLU A 624 -0.82 -8.60 -20.61
C GLU A 624 -1.28 -8.51 -19.15
N SER A 625 -0.55 -9.10 -18.22
CA SER A 625 -0.87 -8.98 -16.78
C SER A 625 -0.73 -7.54 -16.30
N LEU A 626 0.31 -6.82 -16.74
CA LEU A 626 0.52 -5.40 -16.42
C LEU A 626 -0.56 -4.52 -17.07
N SER A 627 -0.89 -4.72 -18.35
CA SER A 627 -2.00 -4.02 -19.03
C SER A 627 -3.32 -4.20 -18.28
N ARG A 628 -3.62 -5.44 -17.87
CA ARG A 628 -4.83 -5.74 -17.09
C ARG A 628 -4.83 -5.04 -15.72
N ALA A 629 -3.68 -4.99 -15.05
CA ALA A 629 -3.54 -4.28 -13.78
C ALA A 629 -3.74 -2.76 -13.93
N MET A 630 -3.40 -2.21 -15.09
CA MET A 630 -3.62 -0.79 -15.42
C MET A 630 -5.02 -0.51 -16.00
N GLY A 631 -5.85 -1.52 -16.21
CA GLY A 631 -7.15 -1.37 -16.86
C GLY A 631 -7.05 -0.93 -18.33
N THR A 632 -5.87 -1.01 -18.95
CA THR A 632 -5.64 -0.67 -20.35
C THR A 632 -5.79 -1.91 -21.23
N PRO A 633 -6.24 -1.76 -22.49
CA PRO A 633 -6.18 -2.87 -23.42
C PRO A 633 -4.72 -3.24 -23.71
N PRO A 634 -4.41 -4.51 -23.99
CA PRO A 634 -3.11 -4.90 -24.53
C PRO A 634 -2.75 -4.05 -25.74
N ALA A 635 -1.50 -3.57 -25.82
CA ALA A 635 -1.08 -2.64 -26.85
C ALA A 635 -1.88 -1.32 -26.79
N ALA A 636 -1.62 -0.52 -25.75
CA ALA A 636 -2.33 0.75 -25.46
C ALA A 636 -2.28 1.80 -26.60
N ILE A 637 -1.36 1.65 -27.56
CA ILE A 637 -1.30 2.46 -28.79
C ILE A 637 -2.08 1.73 -29.89
N PRO A 638 -3.15 2.33 -30.46
CA PRO A 638 -4.01 1.63 -31.42
C PRO A 638 -3.28 0.99 -32.61
N THR A 639 -2.18 1.58 -33.06
CA THR A 639 -1.38 1.07 -34.20
C THR A 639 -0.58 -0.20 -33.84
N THR A 640 -0.42 -0.52 -32.56
CA THR A 640 0.37 -1.68 -32.08
C THR A 640 -0.47 -2.94 -31.88
N VAL A 641 -1.80 -2.84 -31.86
CA VAL A 641 -2.72 -3.98 -31.65
C VAL A 641 -2.51 -5.08 -32.71
N VAL A 642 -2.34 -4.70 -33.98
CA VAL A 642 -2.11 -5.66 -35.07
C VAL A 642 -0.82 -6.45 -34.85
N HIS A 643 0.23 -5.78 -34.40
CA HIS A 643 1.54 -6.39 -34.14
C HIS A 643 1.50 -7.31 -32.90
N HIS A 644 0.77 -6.93 -31.87
CA HIS A 644 0.50 -7.76 -30.69
C HIS A 644 -0.13 -9.11 -31.08
N GLU A 645 -1.23 -9.06 -31.85
CA GLU A 645 -1.93 -10.28 -32.28
C GLU A 645 -1.09 -11.13 -33.22
N GLU A 646 -0.33 -10.50 -34.13
CA GLU A 646 0.52 -11.21 -35.07
C GLU A 646 1.67 -11.94 -34.37
N CYS A 647 2.35 -11.29 -33.43
CA CYS A 647 3.39 -11.87 -32.60
C CYS A 647 2.86 -13.09 -31.82
N ARG A 648 1.72 -12.96 -31.15
CA ARG A 648 1.08 -14.07 -30.40
C ARG A 648 0.74 -15.26 -31.33
N ARG A 649 0.20 -14.99 -32.53
CA ARG A 649 -0.10 -16.04 -33.52
C ARG A 649 1.16 -16.75 -33.99
N GLN A 650 2.26 -16.02 -34.19
CA GLN A 650 3.54 -16.57 -34.60
C GLN A 650 4.14 -17.44 -33.52
N ILE A 651 4.19 -16.95 -32.25
CA ILE A 651 4.73 -17.71 -31.11
C ILE A 651 3.93 -19.01 -30.90
N ARG A 652 2.60 -18.96 -30.94
CA ARG A 652 1.73 -20.14 -30.83
C ARG A 652 2.00 -21.16 -31.93
N ARG A 653 2.26 -20.70 -33.15
CA ARG A 653 2.56 -21.58 -34.27
C ARG A 653 3.88 -22.32 -34.09
N VAL A 654 4.87 -21.67 -33.47
CA VAL A 654 6.20 -22.27 -33.22
C VAL A 654 6.18 -23.20 -32.01
N LEU A 655 5.59 -22.81 -30.89
CA LEU A 655 5.57 -23.59 -29.64
C LEU A 655 4.48 -24.66 -29.61
N GLY A 656 3.35 -24.44 -30.30
CA GLY A 656 2.10 -25.17 -30.07
C GLY A 656 1.31 -24.61 -28.89
N GLU A 657 -0.01 -24.85 -28.89
CA GLU A 657 -0.95 -24.25 -27.91
C GLU A 657 -0.57 -24.54 -26.45
N ARG A 658 -0.29 -25.81 -26.12
CA ARG A 658 -0.01 -26.22 -24.74
C ARG A 658 1.25 -25.56 -24.15
N GLU A 659 2.32 -25.47 -24.92
CA GLU A 659 3.59 -24.88 -24.44
C GLU A 659 3.48 -23.36 -24.40
N PHE A 660 2.76 -22.76 -25.35
CA PHE A 660 2.46 -21.34 -25.31
C PHE A 660 1.66 -20.97 -24.07
N ASP A 661 0.54 -21.66 -23.79
CA ASP A 661 -0.33 -21.33 -22.66
C ASP A 661 0.42 -21.51 -21.32
N ALA A 662 1.27 -22.54 -21.20
CA ALA A 662 2.10 -22.73 -20.02
C ALA A 662 3.14 -21.61 -19.83
N ALA A 663 3.82 -21.19 -20.89
CA ALA A 663 4.80 -20.10 -20.83
C ALA A 663 4.12 -18.76 -20.56
N PHE A 664 3.01 -18.49 -21.22
CA PHE A 664 2.18 -17.29 -21.06
C PHE A 664 1.65 -17.16 -19.62
N ALA A 665 1.11 -18.24 -19.06
CA ALA A 665 0.64 -18.27 -17.67
C ALA A 665 1.77 -18.01 -16.66
N ARG A 666 3.00 -18.49 -16.91
CA ARG A 666 4.17 -18.15 -16.08
C ARG A 666 4.44 -16.65 -16.05
N GLY A 667 4.40 -16.00 -17.22
CA GLY A 667 4.55 -14.55 -17.31
C GLY A 667 3.45 -13.80 -16.59
N GLY A 668 2.19 -14.21 -16.80
CA GLY A 668 1.01 -13.62 -16.17
C GLY A 668 0.97 -13.73 -14.63
N ALA A 669 1.74 -14.65 -14.06
CA ALA A 669 1.86 -14.84 -12.61
C ALA A 669 2.99 -14.02 -11.97
N MET A 670 3.82 -13.31 -12.76
CA MET A 670 4.93 -12.51 -12.26
C MET A 670 4.43 -11.23 -11.59
N SER A 671 5.14 -10.82 -10.53
CA SER A 671 5.04 -9.45 -10.02
C SER A 671 5.68 -8.47 -11.01
N PHE A 672 5.43 -7.16 -10.85
CA PHE A 672 6.09 -6.13 -11.66
C PHE A 672 7.61 -6.28 -11.64
N GLU A 673 8.21 -6.39 -10.46
CA GLU A 673 9.66 -6.53 -10.29
C GLU A 673 10.19 -7.83 -10.94
N ASP A 674 9.51 -8.96 -10.77
CA ASP A 674 9.91 -10.22 -11.40
C ASP A 674 9.81 -10.17 -12.93
N ALA A 675 8.79 -9.49 -13.46
CA ALA A 675 8.63 -9.28 -14.90
C ALA A 675 9.76 -8.42 -15.48
N VAL A 676 10.13 -7.34 -14.78
CA VAL A 676 11.25 -6.47 -15.16
C VAL A 676 12.59 -7.21 -15.07
N ASP A 677 12.86 -7.91 -13.96
CA ASP A 677 14.08 -8.72 -13.80
C ASP A 677 14.21 -9.79 -14.89
N TYR A 678 13.10 -10.44 -15.24
CA TYR A 678 13.08 -11.41 -16.33
C TYR A 678 13.31 -10.78 -17.70
N ALA A 679 12.69 -9.62 -17.96
CA ALA A 679 12.88 -8.89 -19.20
C ALA A 679 14.31 -8.37 -19.38
N LEU A 680 14.96 -7.95 -18.29
CA LEU A 680 16.36 -7.52 -18.27
C LEU A 680 17.38 -8.68 -18.21
N GLU A 681 16.93 -9.93 -18.14
CA GLU A 681 17.76 -11.14 -17.97
C GLU A 681 18.57 -11.17 -16.67
N GLU A 682 18.13 -10.43 -15.64
CA GLU A 682 18.76 -10.37 -14.32
C GLU A 682 18.39 -11.58 -13.44
N LYS A 683 17.26 -12.24 -13.72
CA LYS A 683 16.84 -13.49 -13.06
C LYS A 683 16.33 -14.52 -14.06
N THR A 684 16.55 -15.81 -13.75
CA THR A 684 15.88 -16.91 -14.44
C THR A 684 14.41 -16.98 -13.99
N PRO A 685 13.46 -17.31 -14.90
CA PRO A 685 12.05 -17.41 -14.53
C PRO A 685 11.87 -18.39 -13.37
N PRO A 686 10.92 -18.14 -12.47
CA PRO A 686 10.54 -19.13 -11.49
C PRO A 686 10.19 -20.43 -12.24
N ALA A 687 10.80 -21.53 -11.85
CA ALA A 687 10.46 -22.84 -12.40
C ALA A 687 8.94 -22.97 -12.28
N THR A 688 8.28 -23.39 -13.36
CA THR A 688 6.84 -23.72 -13.34
C THR A 688 6.56 -24.41 -12.01
N PRO A 689 5.57 -24.02 -11.20
CA PRO A 689 5.07 -24.88 -10.17
C PRO A 689 4.79 -26.19 -10.92
N ALA A 690 5.61 -27.20 -10.67
CA ALA A 690 5.34 -28.51 -11.25
C ALA A 690 3.86 -28.68 -10.95
N GLU A 691 3.02 -28.89 -11.99
CA GLU A 691 1.68 -29.40 -11.77
C GLU A 691 1.84 -30.41 -10.64
N PRO A 692 1.04 -30.34 -9.57
CA PRO A 692 1.12 -31.42 -8.62
C PRO A 692 1.00 -32.64 -9.53
N ARG A 693 2.15 -33.21 -9.91
CA ARG A 693 2.16 -34.55 -10.38
C ARG A 693 1.24 -35.15 -9.36
N THR A 694 0.20 -35.79 -9.81
CA THR A 694 -0.50 -36.80 -9.05
C THR A 694 0.58 -37.78 -8.68
N ALA A 695 1.55 -37.34 -7.89
CA ALA A 695 2.42 -38.15 -7.11
C ALA A 695 1.41 -38.87 -6.23
N ASP A 696 1.21 -40.12 -6.53
CA ASP A 696 0.38 -41.04 -5.78
C ASP A 696 0.25 -40.52 -4.37
N ALA A 697 -0.97 -40.09 -4.02
CA ALA A 697 -1.28 -39.55 -2.69
C ALA A 697 -0.93 -40.59 -1.59
N HIS A 698 -0.42 -41.74 -1.98
CA HIS A 698 -0.07 -42.91 -1.19
C HIS A 698 1.44 -43.22 -1.11
N THR A 699 2.35 -42.44 -1.71
CA THR A 699 3.80 -42.73 -1.61
C THR A 699 4.41 -42.03 -0.40
N LEU A 700 4.87 -42.87 0.55
CA LEU A 700 5.61 -42.42 1.72
C LEU A 700 7.01 -41.93 1.31
N THR A 701 7.48 -40.84 1.90
CA THR A 701 8.88 -40.41 1.80
C THR A 701 9.83 -41.50 2.37
N ARG A 702 11.09 -41.44 2.00
CA ARG A 702 12.10 -42.37 2.52
C ARG A 702 12.10 -42.43 4.06
N ARG A 703 11.90 -41.31 4.74
CA ARG A 703 11.89 -41.25 6.20
C ARG A 703 10.59 -41.78 6.79
N GLU A 704 9.45 -41.46 6.17
CA GLU A 704 8.15 -42.03 6.57
C GLU A 704 8.09 -43.54 6.36
N ARG A 705 8.72 -44.08 5.30
CA ARG A 705 8.83 -45.52 5.06
C ARG A 705 9.64 -46.18 6.16
N GLN A 706 10.78 -45.62 6.57
CA GLN A 706 11.55 -46.15 7.71
C GLN A 706 10.74 -46.18 9.00
N VAL A 707 9.96 -45.14 9.27
CA VAL A 707 9.06 -45.06 10.43
C VAL A 707 7.95 -46.10 10.32
N ALA A 708 7.33 -46.28 9.15
CA ALA A 708 6.29 -47.30 8.90
C ALA A 708 6.82 -48.74 9.12
N GLU A 709 8.04 -49.05 8.68
CA GLU A 709 8.68 -50.32 8.92
C GLU A 709 8.92 -50.59 10.41
N LEU A 710 9.34 -49.59 11.18
CA LEU A 710 9.52 -49.70 12.62
C LEU A 710 8.17 -49.83 13.36
N VAL A 711 7.12 -49.16 12.85
CA VAL A 711 5.76 -49.38 13.33
C VAL A 711 5.28 -50.79 13.08
N ALA A 712 5.58 -51.39 11.91
CA ALA A 712 5.24 -52.76 11.58
C ALA A 712 5.98 -53.79 12.47
N ARG A 713 7.17 -53.44 12.95
CA ARG A 713 7.93 -54.21 13.95
C ARG A 713 7.40 -54.07 15.38
N GLY A 714 6.36 -53.26 15.60
CA GLY A 714 5.71 -53.09 16.90
C GLY A 714 6.35 -52.09 17.84
N LEU A 715 7.34 -51.29 17.39
CA LEU A 715 8.06 -50.32 18.23
C LEU A 715 7.16 -49.15 18.62
N THR A 716 7.24 -48.66 19.85
CA THR A 716 6.57 -47.46 20.31
C THR A 716 7.24 -46.19 19.72
N ASN A 717 6.58 -45.02 19.77
CA ASN A 717 7.14 -43.75 19.27
C ASN A 717 8.44 -43.37 19.98
N LYS A 718 8.60 -43.78 21.25
CA LYS A 718 9.83 -43.58 22.04
C LYS A 718 10.97 -44.45 21.53
N GLU A 719 10.69 -45.71 21.20
CA GLU A 719 11.67 -46.67 20.65
C GLU A 719 12.05 -46.31 19.23
N ILE A 720 11.09 -45.87 18.37
CA ILE A 720 11.32 -45.32 17.03
C ILE A 720 12.22 -44.08 17.11
N ALA A 721 11.95 -43.19 18.05
CA ALA A 721 12.77 -42.01 18.26
C ALA A 721 14.22 -42.37 18.63
N SER A 722 14.40 -43.35 19.48
CA SER A 722 15.71 -43.88 19.89
C SER A 722 16.45 -44.55 18.73
N GLU A 723 15.78 -45.40 17.94
CA GLU A 723 16.35 -46.12 16.80
C GLU A 723 16.77 -45.15 15.67
N LEU A 724 16.00 -44.12 15.44
CA LEU A 724 16.23 -43.14 14.38
C LEU A 724 17.00 -41.88 14.82
N VAL A 725 17.40 -41.82 16.08
CA VAL A 725 18.13 -40.70 16.71
C VAL A 725 17.41 -39.38 16.48
N ILE A 726 16.11 -39.29 16.80
CA ILE A 726 15.24 -38.12 16.69
C ILE A 726 14.47 -37.87 17.98
N ALA A 727 13.87 -36.72 18.13
CA ALA A 727 13.00 -36.44 19.27
C ALA A 727 11.70 -37.26 19.19
N GLN A 728 11.16 -37.74 20.33
CA GLN A 728 9.92 -38.52 20.38
C GLN A 728 8.75 -37.79 19.67
N ARG A 729 8.64 -36.49 19.83
CA ARG A 729 7.62 -35.65 19.17
C ARG A 729 7.76 -35.62 17.64
N THR A 730 8.98 -35.76 17.13
CA THR A 730 9.24 -35.88 15.69
C THR A 730 8.80 -37.28 15.17
N ALA A 731 9.01 -38.35 15.95
CA ALA A 731 8.51 -39.67 15.60
C ALA A 731 6.97 -39.72 15.61
N GLU A 732 6.33 -39.09 16.58
CA GLU A 732 4.86 -38.89 16.64
C GLU A 732 4.33 -38.18 15.39
N GLY A 733 4.94 -37.06 15.01
CA GLY A 733 4.57 -36.32 13.79
C GLY A 733 4.72 -37.13 12.51
N HIS A 734 5.76 -37.97 12.39
CA HIS A 734 5.90 -38.88 11.24
C HIS A 734 4.81 -39.94 11.21
N VAL A 735 4.41 -40.51 12.34
CA VAL A 735 3.31 -41.47 12.41
C VAL A 735 1.98 -40.82 12.01
N GLU A 736 1.69 -39.63 12.50
CA GLU A 736 0.49 -38.87 12.12
C GLU A 736 0.46 -38.53 10.62
N HIS A 737 1.59 -38.11 10.04
CA HIS A 737 1.70 -37.87 8.60
C HIS A 737 1.49 -39.16 7.77
N ILE A 738 2.01 -40.31 8.21
CA ILE A 738 1.79 -41.58 7.53
C ILE A 738 0.30 -41.98 7.57
N LEU A 739 -0.36 -41.83 8.73
CA LEU A 739 -1.79 -42.09 8.86
C LEU A 739 -2.60 -41.19 7.91
N SER A 740 -2.29 -39.89 7.87
CA SER A 740 -2.95 -38.91 6.99
C SER A 740 -2.73 -39.22 5.51
N LYS A 741 -1.49 -39.54 5.09
CA LYS A 741 -1.15 -39.85 3.69
C LYS A 741 -1.79 -41.13 3.17
N LEU A 742 -1.89 -42.14 4.02
CA LEU A 742 -2.47 -43.44 3.65
C LEU A 742 -3.96 -43.55 3.93
N GLY A 743 -4.59 -42.49 4.49
CA GLY A 743 -6.00 -42.48 4.85
C GLY A 743 -6.34 -43.44 6.01
N PHE A 744 -5.36 -43.74 6.88
CA PHE A 744 -5.51 -44.69 7.98
C PHE A 744 -5.91 -43.99 9.27
N THR A 745 -6.67 -44.65 10.11
CA THR A 745 -7.16 -44.14 11.39
C THR A 745 -6.45 -44.77 12.60
N SER A 746 -5.65 -45.81 12.36
CA SER A 746 -4.96 -46.53 13.44
C SER A 746 -3.57 -47.00 13.02
N ARG A 747 -2.68 -47.06 14.01
CA ARG A 747 -1.32 -47.59 13.87
C ARG A 747 -1.24 -49.02 13.39
N ALA A 748 -2.24 -49.86 13.74
CA ALA A 748 -2.34 -51.22 13.28
C ALA A 748 -2.51 -51.32 11.76
N GLN A 749 -3.19 -50.38 11.14
CA GLN A 749 -3.36 -50.31 9.69
C GLN A 749 -2.05 -50.00 8.95
N ILE A 750 -1.14 -49.21 9.54
CA ILE A 750 0.21 -49.02 9.00
C ILE A 750 0.98 -50.33 9.01
N ALA A 751 0.92 -51.09 10.10
CA ALA A 751 1.61 -52.38 10.22
C ALA A 751 1.08 -53.38 9.19
N THR A 752 -0.22 -53.51 9.02
CA THR A 752 -0.86 -54.37 8.03
C THR A 752 -0.49 -53.98 6.59
N TRP A 753 -0.45 -52.70 6.30
CA TRP A 753 -0.10 -52.15 4.98
C TRP A 753 1.38 -52.48 4.62
N VAL A 754 2.31 -52.31 5.56
CA VAL A 754 3.74 -52.68 5.37
C VAL A 754 3.88 -54.16 5.16
N ALA A 755 3.17 -55.01 5.92
CA ALA A 755 3.20 -56.47 5.76
C ALA A 755 2.65 -56.93 4.40
N GLY A 756 1.65 -56.21 3.84
CA GLY A 756 1.12 -56.46 2.50
C GLY A 756 2.11 -56.12 1.38
N GLN A 757 2.89 -55.02 1.53
CA GLN A 757 3.90 -54.63 0.54
C GLN A 757 5.16 -55.54 0.55
N ALA A 758 5.42 -56.24 1.62
CA ALA A 758 6.53 -57.22 1.69
C ALA A 758 6.19 -58.59 1.08
N ALA A 759 4.92 -58.79 0.72
CA ALA A 759 4.40 -60.03 0.13
C ALA A 759 4.18 -59.93 -1.40
N GLU A 760 4.30 -58.72 -1.97
CA GLU A 760 4.42 -58.48 -3.40
C GLU A 760 5.90 -58.27 -3.80
#